data_81c2b626bfb25c0bce4b44fd8111d6ed
#
_entry.id   81c2b626bfb25c0bce4b44fd8111d6ed
#
_cell.length_a   1.000
_cell.length_b   1.000
_cell.length_c   1.000
_cell.angle_alpha   90.00
_cell.angle_beta   90.00
_cell.angle_gamma   90.00
#
_symmetry.space_group_name_H-M   'P 1'
#
loop_
_entity.id
_entity.type
_entity.pdbx_description
1 polymer ?
#
loop_
_entity_poly.entity_id
_entity_poly.type
_entity_poly.pdbx_seq_one_letter_code
_entity_poly.pdbx_strand_id
1 'polypeptide(L)'
;MNNQSSSFELLHDSVQRWIWRQGWTSLKDIQENSIPVVLRRDTDVIISAATAGGKTEAAFLPILSHVLSNPSEGFDVLYVSPLKALINDQYRRLLDMTAGTDVEVTPWHGDIDASRKVKALKKPSGILIITPESLESFLINRNKAVKTAFGGLKYIVIDELHAFIGNERGKQLQSLLSRIELITGNKPPRIAMSATFSNYDKVKSFLRPDRSFPCEIPSQGNGNHETRILVKEYIQQPDKDVDGEIAEEIYTKLRGSNNLVFTNSRVAAEGYAVRLSDRCEEECVPNEFRVHHGSLSKIERESVEQELQRGETPITALCTSTLELGVDIGKVKSIAQIGVANSVSGLRQRLGRSGRRDEPSILRVFSIENEESSGWLYDLRTNLVQNIAVIELLREKLYEEPAVNKSHLSTLTQQILSMVASFSGFYPKEGWEILCNRGVFRSITPKVFMNLLKCMGKQGLLSQLNTGEIIIGKEGERLLRRLDFYTAFVAPVDYDVISSDDGKRIGMIQSLPEVKQQIILAGKRWVVNRVDEKTKNIYVSRIKSGGGISFSSEIPEIDEIITLKMRDIYMSDDVYPYLDKVSESHQELIKAREYFNENKLNMRFYAGNTLFTWAGAKVNRTIVLMCKLKFQKNLDYNHLMIYGISPEDINRLLAQPKPDGDRLAALVPRSEKEKQRYDHFLSDDLLNHEYSSTYLDVDKAWELLKKLATVGNYDYVEEQQDEDYYDDGAGCEDYDKHSGEGDYDGIYDYRHIRDISNVINYDTLSEPLNQVFLKYLQESDLGCSIEMGTMFPYAPDHAMPINFLLRKDDKEVAILLMGFHKTKRYSVQETEALCQENGVDVLRFYLECENAREYVIERIRKSLE
;
A
#
# COMPACT_ATOMS: atom_id res chain seq x y z
N MET A 1 16.33 0.59 44.11
CA MET A 1 16.08 -0.63 43.30
C MET A 1 16.26 -1.83 44.23
N ASN A 2 15.28 -2.70 44.30
CA ASN A 2 15.38 -3.95 45.04
C ASN A 2 16.47 -4.83 44.41
N ASN A 3 17.23 -5.57 45.23
CA ASN A 3 18.39 -6.43 44.96
C ASN A 3 18.19 -7.58 43.95
N GLN A 4 17.47 -7.38 42.82
CA GLN A 4 17.15 -8.46 41.89
C GLN A 4 17.48 -8.21 40.39
N SER A 5 17.99 -7.02 40.01
CA SER A 5 18.36 -6.75 38.60
C SER A 5 19.86 -6.94 38.42
N SER A 6 20.29 -8.13 37.99
CA SER A 6 21.69 -8.41 37.65
C SER A 6 22.20 -7.61 36.44
N SER A 7 21.28 -7.22 35.52
CA SER A 7 21.66 -6.47 34.33
C SER A 7 21.93 -4.99 34.57
N PHE A 8 21.32 -4.39 35.61
CA PHE A 8 21.60 -3.01 35.98
C PHE A 8 23.05 -2.80 36.41
N GLU A 9 23.63 -3.76 37.11
CA GLU A 9 25.04 -3.72 37.58
C GLU A 9 26.04 -3.81 36.43
N LEU A 10 25.63 -4.32 35.26
CA LEU A 10 26.47 -4.39 34.06
C LEU A 10 26.61 -3.04 33.35
N LEU A 11 25.76 -2.06 33.68
CA LEU A 11 25.75 -0.76 33.03
C LEU A 11 26.80 0.19 33.60
N HIS A 12 27.34 1.06 32.73
CA HIS A 12 28.29 2.12 33.15
C HIS A 12 27.60 3.11 34.12
N ASP A 13 28.38 3.61 35.11
CA ASP A 13 27.88 4.50 36.18
C ASP A 13 27.08 5.70 35.69
N SER A 14 27.47 6.30 34.55
CA SER A 14 26.73 7.43 33.97
C SER A 14 25.34 7.02 33.50
N VAL A 15 25.20 5.80 32.96
CA VAL A 15 23.92 5.24 32.50
C VAL A 15 23.04 4.86 33.69
N GLN A 16 23.65 4.26 34.74
CA GLN A 16 22.92 3.98 35.98
C GLN A 16 22.40 5.26 36.64
N ARG A 17 23.20 6.34 36.67
CA ARG A 17 22.78 7.65 37.18
C ARG A 17 21.66 8.26 36.37
N TRP A 18 21.65 8.06 35.03
CA TRP A 18 20.54 8.49 34.19
C TRP A 18 19.24 7.75 34.53
N ILE A 19 19.27 6.41 34.67
CA ILE A 19 18.12 5.58 35.09
C ILE A 19 17.56 6.08 36.44
N TRP A 20 18.41 6.41 37.40
CA TRP A 20 17.99 6.94 38.69
C TRP A 20 17.33 8.32 38.57
N ARG A 21 17.87 9.21 37.74
CA ARG A 21 17.24 10.51 37.43
C ARG A 21 15.85 10.39 36.79
N GLN A 22 15.63 9.35 36.01
CA GLN A 22 14.31 9.05 35.43
C GLN A 22 13.32 8.47 36.48
N GLY A 23 13.73 8.24 37.70
CA GLY A 23 12.89 7.70 38.77
C GLY A 23 12.44 6.24 38.54
N TRP A 24 13.19 5.48 37.74
CA TRP A 24 12.82 4.09 37.49
C TRP A 24 13.12 3.20 38.70
N THR A 25 12.11 2.42 39.10
CA THR A 25 12.24 1.47 40.24
C THR A 25 12.73 0.09 39.78
N SER A 26 12.53 -0.27 38.52
CA SER A 26 12.95 -1.52 37.89
C SER A 26 13.16 -1.34 36.39
N LEU A 27 13.97 -2.17 35.77
CA LEU A 27 14.04 -2.32 34.33
C LEU A 27 12.84 -3.14 33.84
N LYS A 28 12.41 -2.93 32.60
CA LYS A 28 11.42 -3.79 31.95
C LYS A 28 12.11 -5.09 31.52
N ASP A 29 11.35 -6.19 31.39
CA ASP A 29 11.88 -7.51 30.99
C ASP A 29 12.72 -7.43 29.70
N ILE A 30 12.23 -6.68 28.68
CA ILE A 30 12.96 -6.51 27.43
C ILE A 30 14.31 -5.77 27.63
N GLN A 31 14.39 -4.82 28.56
CA GLN A 31 15.61 -4.10 28.87
C GLN A 31 16.57 -5.01 29.67
N GLU A 32 16.04 -5.71 30.66
CA GLU A 32 16.80 -6.66 31.49
C GLU A 32 17.44 -7.75 30.63
N ASN A 33 16.65 -8.33 29.68
CA ASN A 33 17.12 -9.43 28.84
C ASN A 33 18.00 -8.97 27.66
N SER A 34 17.88 -7.71 27.20
CA SER A 34 18.70 -7.20 26.10
C SER A 34 20.10 -6.76 26.55
N ILE A 35 20.27 -6.23 27.77
CA ILE A 35 21.53 -5.67 28.27
C ILE A 35 22.70 -6.66 28.15
N PRO A 36 22.63 -7.88 28.70
CA PRO A 36 23.76 -8.81 28.66
C PRO A 36 24.06 -9.28 27.22
N VAL A 37 23.02 -9.43 26.36
CA VAL A 37 23.19 -9.88 24.99
C VAL A 37 23.90 -8.82 24.13
N VAL A 38 23.47 -7.56 24.22
CA VAL A 38 24.08 -6.45 23.48
C VAL A 38 25.51 -6.17 23.92
N LEU A 39 25.82 -6.30 25.22
CA LEU A 39 27.16 -6.07 25.76
C LEU A 39 28.18 -7.12 25.27
N ARG A 40 27.80 -8.35 25.02
CA ARG A 40 28.70 -9.40 24.49
C ARG A 40 29.26 -9.06 23.11
N ARG A 41 28.51 -8.38 22.23
CA ARG A 41 28.92 -7.95 20.89
C ARG A 41 29.27 -9.09 19.90
N ASP A 42 28.93 -10.30 20.22
CA ASP A 42 29.21 -11.51 19.43
C ASP A 42 28.02 -11.98 18.59
N THR A 43 26.91 -11.26 18.69
CA THR A 43 25.65 -11.60 18.03
C THR A 43 24.93 -10.35 17.51
N ASP A 44 24.18 -10.49 16.41
CA ASP A 44 23.16 -9.52 16.03
C ASP A 44 21.94 -9.67 16.96
N VAL A 45 21.18 -8.60 17.19
CA VAL A 45 20.07 -8.62 18.13
C VAL A 45 18.82 -8.04 17.51
N ILE A 46 17.68 -8.72 17.64
CA ILE A 46 16.36 -8.20 17.27
C ILE A 46 15.57 -7.92 18.54
N ILE A 47 15.44 -6.63 18.89
CA ILE A 47 14.62 -6.16 20.01
C ILE A 47 13.20 -5.96 19.50
N SER A 48 12.35 -6.96 19.76
CA SER A 48 10.96 -6.98 19.32
C SER A 48 10.06 -6.64 20.51
N ALA A 49 9.36 -5.51 20.44
CA ALA A 49 8.39 -5.12 21.47
C ALA A 49 7.33 -4.17 20.87
N ALA A 50 6.18 -4.07 21.54
CA ALA A 50 5.15 -3.10 21.19
C ALA A 50 5.69 -1.66 21.23
N THR A 51 5.01 -0.72 20.59
CA THR A 51 5.30 0.71 20.71
C THR A 51 5.25 1.11 22.19
N ALA A 52 6.14 1.99 22.63
CA ALA A 52 6.33 2.35 24.04
C ALA A 52 6.78 1.19 24.96
N GLY A 53 7.15 0.03 24.42
CA GLY A 53 7.70 -1.11 25.17
C GLY A 53 9.07 -0.87 25.80
N GLY A 54 9.76 0.26 25.45
CA GLY A 54 11.11 0.55 25.95
C GLY A 54 12.21 -0.02 25.05
N LYS A 55 11.96 -0.20 23.76
CA LYS A 55 12.93 -0.72 22.77
C LYS A 55 14.19 0.14 22.67
N THR A 56 14.01 1.47 22.64
CA THR A 56 15.14 2.40 22.52
C THR A 56 16.09 2.25 23.71
N GLU A 57 15.55 2.23 24.92
CA GLU A 57 16.36 2.03 26.13
C GLU A 57 16.97 0.62 26.15
N ALA A 58 16.24 -0.42 25.78
CA ALA A 58 16.76 -1.78 25.68
C ALA A 58 17.98 -1.89 24.75
N ALA A 59 18.02 -1.08 23.68
CA ALA A 59 19.17 -0.98 22.79
C ALA A 59 20.27 -0.07 23.36
N PHE A 60 19.92 1.15 23.81
CA PHE A 60 20.91 2.18 24.09
C PHE A 60 21.51 2.16 25.50
N LEU A 61 20.86 1.59 26.52
CA LEU A 61 21.47 1.43 27.83
C LEU A 61 22.78 0.63 27.74
N PRO A 62 22.82 -0.59 27.15
CA PRO A 62 24.06 -1.33 27.00
C PRO A 62 25.01 -0.71 25.96
N ILE A 63 24.50 -0.16 24.84
CA ILE A 63 25.35 0.50 23.82
C ILE A 63 26.10 1.66 24.42
N LEU A 64 25.44 2.56 25.14
CA LEU A 64 26.08 3.72 25.79
C LEU A 64 27.07 3.27 26.85
N SER A 65 26.76 2.25 27.67
CA SER A 65 27.68 1.70 28.67
C SER A 65 28.95 1.19 28.00
N HIS A 66 28.85 0.49 26.88
CA HIS A 66 30.04 0.00 26.17
C HIS A 66 30.82 1.14 25.49
N VAL A 67 30.13 2.12 24.87
CA VAL A 67 30.78 3.28 24.21
C VAL A 67 31.56 4.13 25.22
N LEU A 68 30.96 4.41 26.39
CA LEU A 68 31.60 5.19 27.46
C LEU A 68 32.83 4.49 28.03
N SER A 69 32.82 3.17 28.16
CA SER A 69 33.96 2.38 28.64
C SER A 69 35.07 2.22 27.60
N ASN A 70 34.75 2.36 26.31
CA ASN A 70 35.68 2.06 25.21
C ASN A 70 35.56 3.13 24.09
N PRO A 71 36.01 4.36 24.30
CA PRO A 71 35.97 5.40 23.27
C PRO A 71 36.79 4.99 22.03
N SER A 72 36.32 5.36 20.81
CA SER A 72 37.03 5.09 19.54
C SER A 72 37.18 6.35 18.70
N GLU A 73 38.05 6.29 17.68
CA GLU A 73 38.10 7.29 16.66
C GLU A 73 36.97 7.03 15.63
N GLY A 74 36.29 8.08 15.16
CA GLY A 74 35.12 7.97 14.29
C GLY A 74 33.82 7.89 15.06
N PHE A 75 32.72 7.64 14.33
CA PHE A 75 31.43 7.37 14.96
C PHE A 75 31.44 5.98 15.63
N ASP A 76 30.98 5.91 16.86
CA ASP A 76 30.82 4.66 17.60
C ASP A 76 29.57 3.89 17.18
N VAL A 77 28.50 4.61 16.87
CA VAL A 77 27.19 4.04 16.54
C VAL A 77 26.61 4.67 15.27
N LEU A 78 26.24 3.83 14.31
CA LEU A 78 25.44 4.21 13.17
C LEU A 78 23.98 3.84 13.44
N TYR A 79 23.12 4.85 13.64
CA TYR A 79 21.69 4.67 13.87
C TYR A 79 20.92 5.03 12.59
N VAL A 80 20.23 4.05 12.01
CA VAL A 80 19.43 4.23 10.79
C VAL A 80 17.94 4.26 11.11
N SER A 81 17.26 5.33 10.71
CA SER A 81 15.82 5.50 10.90
C SER A 81 15.08 5.66 9.58
N PRO A 82 13.85 5.13 9.45
CA PRO A 82 13.09 5.24 8.20
C PRO A 82 12.54 6.64 7.91
N LEU A 83 12.36 7.50 8.91
CA LEU A 83 11.71 8.79 8.74
C LEU A 83 12.48 9.91 9.43
N LYS A 84 12.49 11.11 8.81
CA LYS A 84 13.09 12.31 9.38
C LYS A 84 12.45 12.73 10.72
N ALA A 85 11.13 12.56 10.85
CA ALA A 85 10.41 12.85 12.10
C ALA A 85 10.94 11.98 13.26
N LEU A 86 11.15 10.68 13.01
CA LEU A 86 11.73 9.76 14.00
C LEU A 86 13.16 10.15 14.35
N ILE A 87 13.96 10.65 13.41
CA ILE A 87 15.32 11.13 13.70
C ILE A 87 15.28 12.27 14.72
N ASN A 88 14.39 13.23 14.56
CA ASN A 88 14.27 14.37 15.46
C ASN A 88 13.83 13.94 16.88
N ASP A 89 12.91 13.01 16.97
CA ASP A 89 12.44 12.46 18.23
C ASP A 89 13.56 11.66 18.94
N GLN A 90 14.18 10.71 18.24
CA GLN A 90 15.28 9.92 18.79
C GLN A 90 16.51 10.77 19.13
N TYR A 91 16.77 11.84 18.36
CA TYR A 91 17.82 12.79 18.66
C TYR A 91 17.62 13.45 20.04
N ARG A 92 16.40 13.95 20.33
CA ARG A 92 16.07 14.55 21.64
C ARG A 92 16.24 13.54 22.76
N ARG A 93 15.77 12.33 22.57
CA ARG A 93 15.83 11.23 23.54
C ARG A 93 17.27 10.80 23.85
N LEU A 94 18.09 10.65 22.81
CA LEU A 94 19.50 10.30 22.98
C LEU A 94 20.32 11.45 23.60
N LEU A 95 20.00 12.71 23.30
CA LEU A 95 20.61 13.84 23.99
C LEU A 95 20.33 13.82 25.48
N ASP A 96 19.13 13.47 25.94
CA ASP A 96 18.82 13.31 27.36
C ASP A 96 19.61 12.16 27.97
N MET A 97 19.69 11.01 27.29
CA MET A 97 20.44 9.84 27.75
C MET A 97 21.97 10.08 27.85
N THR A 98 22.52 10.93 26.97
CA THR A 98 23.95 11.27 26.92
C THR A 98 24.30 12.54 27.70
N ALA A 99 23.32 13.19 28.32
CA ALA A 99 23.53 14.44 29.07
C ALA A 99 24.56 14.24 30.20
N GLY A 100 25.63 15.05 30.18
CA GLY A 100 26.73 14.97 31.13
C GLY A 100 27.75 13.86 30.83
N THR A 101 27.77 13.38 29.56
CA THR A 101 28.81 12.48 29.03
C THR A 101 29.50 13.12 27.84
N ASP A 102 30.61 12.56 27.37
CA ASP A 102 31.37 13.01 26.20
C ASP A 102 30.84 12.40 24.88
N VAL A 103 29.71 11.69 24.91
CA VAL A 103 29.10 11.05 23.72
C VAL A 103 28.29 12.07 22.96
N GLU A 104 28.80 12.49 21.81
CA GLU A 104 28.07 13.38 20.90
C GLU A 104 26.94 12.62 20.13
N VAL A 105 25.81 13.29 19.92
CA VAL A 105 24.71 12.80 19.08
C VAL A 105 24.54 13.71 17.88
N THR A 106 24.70 13.18 16.68
CA THR A 106 24.68 13.93 15.43
C THR A 106 23.50 13.49 14.55
N PRO A 107 22.46 14.31 14.36
CA PRO A 107 21.41 14.03 13.38
C PRO A 107 21.90 14.39 11.97
N TRP A 108 21.54 13.53 10.97
CA TRP A 108 21.99 13.68 9.59
C TRP A 108 20.87 13.38 8.58
N HIS A 109 20.18 14.43 8.16
CA HIS A 109 19.17 14.37 7.09
C HIS A 109 19.15 15.65 6.26
N GLY A 110 18.32 15.74 5.22
CA GLY A 110 18.32 16.85 4.26
C GLY A 110 18.15 18.23 4.89
N ASP A 111 17.39 18.33 5.96
CA ASP A 111 17.00 19.59 6.61
C ASP A 111 18.06 20.10 7.63
N ILE A 112 19.16 19.37 7.85
CA ILE A 112 20.27 19.78 8.74
C ILE A 112 21.27 20.63 7.97
N ASP A 113 21.69 21.75 8.59
CA ASP A 113 22.64 22.69 8.01
C ASP A 113 23.94 22.03 7.57
N ALA A 114 24.43 22.45 6.39
CA ALA A 114 25.69 21.96 5.82
C ALA A 114 26.89 22.21 6.74
N SER A 115 26.92 23.35 7.44
CA SER A 115 27.98 23.72 8.40
C SER A 115 28.08 22.72 9.57
N ARG A 116 26.94 22.27 10.09
CA ARG A 116 26.87 21.28 11.17
C ARG A 116 27.39 19.92 10.69
N LYS A 117 27.03 19.52 9.47
CA LYS A 117 27.53 18.29 8.84
C LYS A 117 29.04 18.32 8.62
N VAL A 118 29.58 19.46 8.17
CA VAL A 118 31.04 19.65 7.99
C VAL A 118 31.77 19.60 9.33
N LYS A 119 31.22 20.20 10.38
CA LYS A 119 31.79 20.15 11.74
C LYS A 119 31.89 18.71 12.26
N ALA A 120 30.81 17.94 12.13
CA ALA A 120 30.76 16.54 12.54
C ALA A 120 31.77 15.65 11.79
N LEU A 121 32.09 15.97 10.52
CA LEU A 121 33.10 15.22 9.75
C LEU A 121 34.53 15.58 10.05
N LYS A 122 34.81 16.74 10.60
CA LYS A 122 36.18 17.13 11.00
C LYS A 122 36.67 16.30 12.20
N LYS A 123 35.74 15.94 13.10
CA LYS A 123 36.01 15.11 14.25
C LYS A 123 34.80 14.22 14.52
N PRO A 124 34.62 13.15 13.72
CA PRO A 124 33.51 12.24 13.94
C PRO A 124 33.65 11.53 15.29
N SER A 125 32.54 11.49 16.05
CA SER A 125 32.51 10.86 17.39
C SER A 125 31.07 10.51 17.79
N GLY A 126 30.88 9.54 18.64
CA GLY A 126 29.62 9.19 19.25
C GLY A 126 28.60 8.57 18.31
N ILE A 127 27.37 9.10 18.29
CA ILE A 127 26.21 8.50 17.59
C ILE A 127 25.83 9.34 16.36
N LEU A 128 25.82 8.72 15.18
CA LEU A 128 25.27 9.30 13.94
C LEU A 128 23.87 8.77 13.67
N ILE A 129 22.85 9.63 13.63
CA ILE A 129 21.48 9.27 13.30
C ILE A 129 21.19 9.71 11.85
N ILE A 130 20.83 8.77 10.96
CA ILE A 130 20.77 9.02 9.51
C ILE A 130 19.62 8.26 8.83
N THR A 131 19.14 8.74 7.69
CA THR A 131 18.25 7.97 6.79
C THR A 131 19.05 7.21 5.74
N PRO A 132 18.50 6.13 5.13
CA PRO A 132 19.19 5.40 4.05
C PRO A 132 19.61 6.30 2.88
N GLU A 133 18.75 7.24 2.47
CA GLU A 133 19.03 8.16 1.36
C GLU A 133 20.18 9.12 1.69
N SER A 134 20.26 9.57 2.93
CA SER A 134 21.37 10.42 3.39
C SER A 134 22.66 9.62 3.52
N LEU A 135 22.57 8.34 3.89
CA LEU A 135 23.72 7.43 3.93
C LEU A 135 24.23 7.13 2.51
N GLU A 136 23.34 6.93 1.54
CA GLU A 136 23.69 6.80 0.11
C GLU A 136 24.47 8.02 -0.38
N SER A 137 23.91 9.22 -0.11
CA SER A 137 24.60 10.48 -0.46
C SER A 137 25.95 10.64 0.22
N PHE A 138 26.08 10.15 1.46
CA PHE A 138 27.33 10.15 2.19
C PHE A 138 28.40 9.26 1.50
N LEU A 139 28.04 8.03 1.16
CA LEU A 139 28.94 7.09 0.53
C LEU A 139 29.42 7.55 -0.86
N ILE A 140 28.58 8.23 -1.63
CA ILE A 140 28.94 8.77 -2.95
C ILE A 140 29.78 10.04 -2.82
N ASN A 141 29.28 11.04 -2.11
CA ASN A 141 29.88 12.38 -2.13
C ASN A 141 31.03 12.56 -1.15
N ARG A 142 31.19 11.65 -0.18
CA ARG A 142 32.19 11.71 0.89
C ARG A 142 32.97 10.41 1.06
N ASN A 143 33.14 9.69 -0.03
CA ASN A 143 33.77 8.36 -0.04
C ASN A 143 35.11 8.33 0.73
N LYS A 144 35.96 9.33 0.56
CA LYS A 144 37.26 9.44 1.27
C LYS A 144 37.10 9.51 2.79
N ALA A 145 35.98 10.01 3.31
CA ALA A 145 35.72 10.12 4.74
C ALA A 145 35.09 8.84 5.33
N VAL A 146 34.63 7.89 4.52
CA VAL A 146 33.90 6.70 4.99
C VAL A 146 34.75 5.88 5.98
N LYS A 147 36.01 5.62 5.63
CA LYS A 147 36.90 4.84 6.49
C LYS A 147 37.18 5.52 7.82
N THR A 148 37.40 6.83 7.83
CA THR A 148 37.62 7.61 9.06
C THR A 148 36.35 7.74 9.90
N ALA A 149 35.19 7.96 9.23
CA ALA A 149 33.92 8.15 9.93
C ALA A 149 33.38 6.83 10.53
N PHE A 150 33.53 5.71 9.83
CA PHE A 150 32.86 4.45 10.16
C PHE A 150 33.84 3.31 10.54
N GLY A 151 35.14 3.53 10.46
CA GLY A 151 36.13 2.48 10.79
C GLY A 151 36.08 2.04 12.26
N GLY A 152 35.71 2.94 13.16
CA GLY A 152 35.55 2.70 14.59
C GLY A 152 34.18 2.24 15.04
N LEU A 153 33.23 1.96 14.10
CA LEU A 153 31.89 1.56 14.47
C LEU A 153 31.85 0.34 15.39
N LYS A 154 31.11 0.47 16.48
CA LYS A 154 30.88 -0.57 17.47
C LYS A 154 29.52 -1.24 17.28
N TYR A 155 28.54 -0.49 16.86
CA TYR A 155 27.19 -0.96 16.64
C TYR A 155 26.55 -0.30 15.42
N ILE A 156 25.68 -1.04 14.74
CA ILE A 156 24.72 -0.51 13.78
C ILE A 156 23.32 -0.73 14.36
N VAL A 157 22.58 0.34 14.58
CA VAL A 157 21.19 0.28 15.08
C VAL A 157 20.24 0.57 13.93
N ILE A 158 19.26 -0.29 13.70
CA ILE A 158 18.22 -0.13 12.68
C ILE A 158 16.87 0.01 13.38
N ASP A 159 16.30 1.20 13.30
CA ASP A 159 15.00 1.48 13.90
C ASP A 159 13.86 1.12 12.96
N GLU A 160 12.74 0.68 13.55
CA GLU A 160 11.54 0.26 12.82
C GLU A 160 11.87 -0.66 11.63
N LEU A 161 12.64 -1.73 11.92
CA LEU A 161 13.13 -2.69 10.89
C LEU A 161 12.02 -3.15 9.94
N HIS A 162 10.79 -3.33 10.44
CA HIS A 162 9.64 -3.76 9.63
C HIS A 162 9.32 -2.80 8.47
N ALA A 163 9.63 -1.50 8.59
CA ALA A 163 9.46 -0.52 7.52
C ALA A 163 10.45 -0.71 6.35
N PHE A 164 11.45 -1.55 6.51
CA PHE A 164 12.47 -1.83 5.50
C PHE A 164 12.31 -3.20 4.82
N ILE A 165 11.67 -4.17 5.49
CA ILE A 165 11.61 -5.53 4.98
C ILE A 165 10.69 -5.59 3.74
N GLY A 166 11.20 -6.23 2.66
CA GLY A 166 10.42 -6.53 1.46
C GLY A 166 10.24 -5.39 0.46
N ASN A 167 10.89 -4.25 0.67
CA ASN A 167 10.81 -3.11 -0.23
C ASN A 167 12.20 -2.65 -0.72
N GLU A 168 12.20 -1.78 -1.75
CA GLU A 168 13.41 -1.27 -2.40
C GLU A 168 14.32 -0.50 -1.42
N ARG A 169 13.71 0.25 -0.52
CA ARG A 169 14.44 1.04 0.48
C ARG A 169 15.23 0.18 1.46
N GLY A 170 14.64 -0.94 1.87
CA GLY A 170 15.33 -1.90 2.73
C GLY A 170 16.46 -2.62 2.03
N LYS A 171 16.28 -2.93 0.73
CA LYS A 171 17.34 -3.52 -0.08
C LYS A 171 18.50 -2.56 -0.29
N GLN A 172 18.20 -1.28 -0.51
CA GLN A 172 19.20 -0.20 -0.54
C GLN A 172 19.97 -0.15 0.79
N LEU A 173 19.27 -0.11 1.94
CA LEU A 173 19.92 -0.10 3.25
C LEU A 173 20.86 -1.28 3.45
N GLN A 174 20.42 -2.51 3.12
CA GLN A 174 21.27 -3.69 3.19
C GLN A 174 22.56 -3.51 2.38
N SER A 175 22.46 -2.97 1.15
CA SER A 175 23.60 -2.74 0.27
C SER A 175 24.57 -1.70 0.85
N LEU A 176 24.05 -0.60 1.39
CA LEU A 176 24.85 0.45 2.02
C LEU A 176 25.62 -0.07 3.23
N LEU A 177 24.99 -0.85 4.10
CA LEU A 177 25.64 -1.46 5.26
C LEU A 177 26.74 -2.44 4.83
N SER A 178 26.47 -3.28 3.82
CA SER A 178 27.49 -4.20 3.27
C SER A 178 28.68 -3.45 2.68
N ARG A 179 28.46 -2.32 2.01
CA ARG A 179 29.54 -1.47 1.45
C ARG A 179 30.37 -0.79 2.54
N ILE A 180 29.73 -0.33 3.63
CA ILE A 180 30.46 0.21 4.80
C ILE A 180 31.37 -0.86 5.38
N GLU A 181 30.86 -2.06 5.62
CA GLU A 181 31.64 -3.19 6.14
C GLU A 181 32.80 -3.54 5.21
N LEU A 182 32.61 -3.50 3.89
CA LEU A 182 33.65 -3.74 2.90
C LEU A 182 34.75 -2.67 2.93
N ILE A 183 34.38 -1.39 2.97
CA ILE A 183 35.34 -0.26 2.94
C ILE A 183 36.16 -0.18 4.24
N THR A 184 35.50 -0.42 5.38
CA THR A 184 36.12 -0.31 6.69
C THR A 184 36.88 -1.58 7.11
N GLY A 185 36.50 -2.73 6.57
CA GLY A 185 36.94 -4.04 7.05
C GLY A 185 36.40 -4.44 8.43
N ASN A 186 35.47 -3.62 8.98
CA ASN A 186 34.85 -3.80 10.29
C ASN A 186 33.41 -4.32 10.11
N LYS A 187 33.04 -5.35 10.86
CA LYS A 187 31.68 -5.91 10.90
C LYS A 187 31.06 -5.76 12.29
N PRO A 188 30.50 -4.60 12.64
CA PRO A 188 29.86 -4.43 13.95
C PRO A 188 28.55 -5.24 14.05
N PRO A 189 28.15 -5.66 15.26
CA PRO A 189 26.85 -6.25 15.50
C PRO A 189 25.74 -5.28 15.12
N ARG A 190 24.65 -5.82 14.55
CA ARG A 190 23.45 -5.09 14.14
C ARG A 190 22.37 -5.27 15.18
N ILE A 191 21.86 -4.16 15.70
CA ILE A 191 20.76 -4.13 16.67
C ILE A 191 19.52 -3.61 15.94
N ALA A 192 18.55 -4.48 15.73
CA ALA A 192 17.30 -4.10 15.09
C ALA A 192 16.19 -3.87 16.12
N MET A 193 15.51 -2.74 16.05
CA MET A 193 14.32 -2.46 16.83
C MET A 193 13.10 -2.57 15.93
N SER A 194 12.08 -3.30 16.36
CA SER A 194 10.91 -3.53 15.51
C SER A 194 9.65 -3.87 16.32
N ALA A 195 8.52 -3.87 15.60
CA ALA A 195 7.32 -4.56 16.03
C ALA A 195 7.52 -6.10 15.97
N THR A 196 6.52 -6.85 16.39
CA THR A 196 6.53 -8.32 16.38
C THR A 196 6.41 -8.87 14.95
N PHE A 197 7.05 -10.01 14.69
CA PHE A 197 6.99 -10.73 13.40
C PHE A 197 6.48 -12.16 13.60
N SER A 198 5.93 -12.75 12.53
CA SER A 198 5.55 -14.17 12.48
C SER A 198 6.76 -15.09 12.26
N ASN A 199 7.68 -14.68 11.38
CA ASN A 199 8.82 -15.51 10.96
C ASN A 199 10.15 -14.80 11.18
N TYR A 200 10.74 -15.02 12.35
CA TYR A 200 12.00 -14.41 12.73
C TYR A 200 13.20 -14.90 11.90
N ASP A 201 13.15 -16.10 11.31
CA ASP A 201 14.28 -16.58 10.49
C ASP A 201 14.40 -15.79 9.18
N LYS A 202 13.27 -15.39 8.59
CA LYS A 202 13.25 -14.45 7.48
C LYS A 202 13.80 -13.07 7.88
N VAL A 203 13.42 -12.58 9.06
CA VAL A 203 13.90 -11.30 9.59
C VAL A 203 15.42 -11.33 9.88
N LYS A 204 15.94 -12.40 10.48
CA LYS A 204 17.39 -12.62 10.68
C LYS A 204 18.12 -12.62 9.34
N SER A 205 17.57 -13.30 8.34
CA SER A 205 18.13 -13.33 6.97
C SER A 205 18.10 -11.96 6.29
N PHE A 206 17.11 -11.13 6.60
CA PHE A 206 17.08 -9.75 6.13
C PHE A 206 18.09 -8.89 6.88
N LEU A 207 18.18 -9.02 8.21
CA LEU A 207 19.09 -8.21 9.02
C LEU A 207 20.54 -8.41 8.59
N ARG A 208 20.97 -9.66 8.38
CA ARG A 208 22.32 -10.01 7.90
C ARG A 208 22.25 -11.16 6.88
N PRO A 209 22.20 -10.85 5.57
CA PRO A 209 22.03 -11.86 4.52
C PRO A 209 23.13 -12.92 4.47
N ASP A 210 24.36 -12.60 4.86
CA ASP A 210 25.50 -13.53 4.89
C ASP A 210 25.53 -14.42 6.14
N ARG A 211 24.64 -14.17 7.11
CA ARG A 211 24.57 -14.90 8.39
C ARG A 211 25.92 -15.06 9.09
N SER A 212 26.83 -14.10 8.88
CA SER A 212 28.18 -14.13 9.44
C SER A 212 28.21 -13.94 10.98
N PHE A 213 27.09 -13.53 11.56
CA PHE A 213 26.84 -13.46 12.99
C PHE A 213 25.63 -14.30 13.37
N PRO A 214 25.62 -14.97 14.54
CA PRO A 214 24.38 -15.47 15.13
C PRO A 214 23.42 -14.30 15.38
N CYS A 215 22.14 -14.57 15.58
CA CYS A 215 21.16 -13.52 15.87
C CYS A 215 20.23 -13.96 17.00
N GLU A 216 20.21 -13.19 18.07
CA GLU A 216 19.40 -13.44 19.25
C GLU A 216 18.18 -12.50 19.33
N ILE A 217 17.14 -12.98 20.00
CA ILE A 217 15.89 -12.26 20.19
C ILE A 217 15.56 -12.29 21.69
N PRO A 218 15.92 -11.23 22.44
CA PRO A 218 15.59 -11.15 23.86
C PRO A 218 14.09 -11.26 24.11
N SER A 219 13.68 -12.01 25.12
CA SER A 219 12.27 -12.19 25.46
C SER A 219 11.65 -10.92 26.03
N GLN A 220 10.39 -10.68 25.73
CA GLN A 220 9.63 -9.51 26.19
C GLN A 220 9.01 -9.68 27.58
N GLY A 221 8.98 -10.89 28.12
CA GLY A 221 8.12 -11.22 29.25
C GLY A 221 6.64 -11.39 28.82
N ASN A 222 5.84 -11.99 29.69
CA ASN A 222 4.41 -12.27 29.47
C ASN A 222 3.49 -11.13 29.94
N GLY A 223 3.74 -9.91 29.48
CA GLY A 223 2.82 -8.80 29.76
C GLY A 223 1.47 -9.01 29.03
N ASN A 224 0.46 -9.52 29.73
CA ASN A 224 -0.91 -9.56 29.24
C ASN A 224 -1.50 -8.14 29.33
N HIS A 225 -1.44 -7.38 28.23
CA HIS A 225 -2.23 -6.15 28.12
C HIS A 225 -3.66 -6.47 27.71
N GLU A 226 -4.62 -6.10 28.56
CA GLU A 226 -6.04 -6.18 28.22
C GLU A 226 -6.32 -5.31 26.97
N THR A 227 -7.00 -5.89 25.99
CA THR A 227 -7.45 -5.17 24.80
C THR A 227 -8.97 -5.26 24.74
N ARG A 228 -9.64 -4.11 24.66
CA ARG A 228 -11.09 -4.00 24.50
C ARG A 228 -11.37 -3.69 23.04
N ILE A 229 -12.12 -4.54 22.39
CA ILE A 229 -12.42 -4.45 20.95
C ILE A 229 -13.93 -4.30 20.79
N LEU A 230 -14.35 -3.44 19.86
CA LEU A 230 -15.72 -3.33 19.38
C LEU A 230 -15.67 -3.25 17.85
N VAL A 231 -16.42 -4.12 17.19
CA VAL A 231 -16.62 -4.11 15.73
C VAL A 231 -18.08 -3.84 15.46
N LYS A 232 -18.35 -2.81 14.67
CA LYS A 232 -19.70 -2.43 14.26
C LYS A 232 -19.75 -2.38 12.74
N GLU A 233 -20.76 -3.01 12.17
CA GLU A 233 -20.99 -3.03 10.74
C GLU A 233 -21.99 -1.97 10.34
N TYR A 234 -21.75 -1.34 9.21
CA TYR A 234 -22.59 -0.38 8.53
C TYR A 234 -22.80 -0.83 7.09
N ILE A 235 -24.06 -0.81 6.67
CA ILE A 235 -24.44 -1.18 5.31
C ILE A 235 -24.75 0.10 4.55
N GLN A 236 -23.97 0.40 3.51
CA GLN A 236 -24.17 1.53 2.62
C GLN A 236 -25.24 1.16 1.60
N GLN A 237 -26.37 1.85 1.68
CA GLN A 237 -27.47 1.81 0.72
C GLN A 237 -27.61 3.16 0.02
N PRO A 238 -28.31 3.26 -1.13
CA PRO A 238 -28.41 4.51 -1.90
C PRO A 238 -28.91 5.70 -1.11
N ASP A 239 -29.86 5.47 -0.22
CA ASP A 239 -30.55 6.53 0.56
C ASP A 239 -29.95 6.73 1.97
N LYS A 240 -28.85 6.05 2.29
CA LYS A 240 -28.26 6.05 3.63
C LYS A 240 -26.91 6.76 3.68
N ASP A 241 -26.81 7.81 4.51
CA ASP A 241 -25.51 8.50 4.77
C ASP A 241 -24.73 7.78 5.89
N VAL A 242 -24.13 6.64 5.55
CA VAL A 242 -23.31 5.85 6.49
C VAL A 242 -22.12 6.65 7.00
N ASP A 243 -21.49 7.48 6.17
CA ASP A 243 -20.39 8.34 6.61
C ASP A 243 -20.86 9.35 7.68
N GLY A 244 -22.10 9.86 7.56
CA GLY A 244 -22.70 10.72 8.55
C GLY A 244 -22.99 9.98 9.87
N GLU A 245 -23.50 8.76 9.82
CA GLU A 245 -23.73 7.92 11.01
C GLU A 245 -22.42 7.61 11.76
N ILE A 246 -21.36 7.24 11.04
CA ILE A 246 -20.04 6.99 11.61
C ILE A 246 -19.46 8.28 12.21
N ALA A 247 -19.59 9.42 11.52
CA ALA A 247 -19.14 10.71 12.03
C ALA A 247 -19.85 11.09 13.34
N GLU A 248 -21.16 10.88 13.43
CA GLU A 248 -21.93 11.13 14.66
C GLU A 248 -21.50 10.20 15.80
N GLU A 249 -21.21 8.93 15.51
CA GLU A 249 -20.68 8.02 16.54
C GLU A 249 -19.27 8.43 17.00
N ILE A 250 -18.40 8.84 16.09
CA ILE A 250 -17.08 9.39 16.43
C ILE A 250 -17.22 10.64 17.28
N TYR A 251 -18.11 11.56 16.90
CA TYR A 251 -18.39 12.77 17.67
C TYR A 251 -18.83 12.46 19.09
N THR A 252 -19.79 11.56 19.25
CA THR A 252 -20.35 11.24 20.58
C THR A 252 -19.41 10.41 21.46
N LYS A 253 -18.60 9.50 20.88
CA LYS A 253 -17.80 8.53 21.64
C LYS A 253 -16.35 8.94 21.86
N LEU A 254 -15.76 9.75 20.98
CA LEU A 254 -14.34 10.07 21.03
C LEU A 254 -14.05 11.48 21.52
N ARG A 255 -15.02 12.36 21.52
CA ARG A 255 -14.86 13.73 22.01
C ARG A 255 -14.45 13.78 23.49
N GLY A 256 -13.68 14.79 23.89
CA GLY A 256 -13.21 14.99 25.26
C GLY A 256 -12.01 14.13 25.66
N SER A 257 -11.35 13.45 24.71
CA SER A 257 -10.12 12.67 24.97
C SER A 257 -9.23 12.59 23.72
N ASN A 258 -7.96 12.23 23.92
CA ASN A 258 -7.02 12.03 22.82
C ASN A 258 -7.29 10.68 22.16
N ASN A 259 -7.58 10.69 20.87
CA ASN A 259 -7.82 9.47 20.08
C ASN A 259 -7.17 9.55 18.71
N LEU A 260 -6.98 8.38 18.08
CA LEU A 260 -6.62 8.28 16.67
C LEU A 260 -7.73 7.55 15.91
N VAL A 261 -8.10 8.10 14.75
CA VAL A 261 -9.05 7.50 13.83
C VAL A 261 -8.31 7.22 12.53
N PHE A 262 -8.06 5.96 12.23
CA PHE A 262 -7.39 5.53 11.01
C PHE A 262 -8.39 5.30 9.89
N THR A 263 -8.06 5.81 8.70
CA THR A 263 -8.82 5.62 7.47
C THR A 263 -7.93 5.00 6.40
N ASN A 264 -8.54 4.36 5.40
CA ASN A 264 -7.81 3.72 4.31
C ASN A 264 -7.36 4.71 3.21
N SER A 265 -7.86 5.94 3.24
CA SER A 265 -7.49 6.96 2.26
C SER A 265 -7.39 8.35 2.90
N ARG A 266 -6.59 9.22 2.26
CA ARG A 266 -6.49 10.64 2.65
C ARG A 266 -7.82 11.36 2.47
N VAL A 267 -8.58 10.98 1.42
CA VAL A 267 -9.92 11.52 1.14
C VAL A 267 -10.87 11.25 2.28
N ALA A 268 -10.91 10.01 2.75
CA ALA A 268 -11.77 9.64 3.87
C ALA A 268 -11.39 10.42 5.14
N ALA A 269 -10.08 10.52 5.45
CA ALA A 269 -9.62 11.29 6.61
C ALA A 269 -10.08 12.76 6.54
N GLU A 270 -9.92 13.40 5.38
CA GLU A 270 -10.35 14.79 5.16
C GLU A 270 -11.88 14.92 5.18
N GLY A 271 -12.60 14.00 4.55
CA GLY A 271 -14.08 14.00 4.52
C GLY A 271 -14.71 13.90 5.91
N TYR A 272 -14.24 12.95 6.71
CA TYR A 272 -14.70 12.82 8.10
C TYR A 272 -14.32 14.04 8.96
N ALA A 273 -13.12 14.60 8.76
CA ALA A 273 -12.71 15.78 9.51
C ALA A 273 -13.60 17.00 9.23
N VAL A 274 -14.01 17.18 7.97
CA VAL A 274 -14.91 18.25 7.57
C VAL A 274 -16.29 18.04 8.19
N ARG A 275 -16.88 16.83 8.10
CA ARG A 275 -18.19 16.50 8.71
C ARG A 275 -18.18 16.75 10.22
N LEU A 276 -17.12 16.34 10.90
CA LEU A 276 -16.94 16.52 12.34
C LEU A 276 -16.71 18.00 12.72
N SER A 277 -16.01 18.77 11.87
CA SER A 277 -15.86 20.21 12.05
C SER A 277 -17.20 20.94 11.91
N ASP A 278 -17.99 20.60 10.87
CA ASP A 278 -19.32 21.16 10.65
C ASP A 278 -20.23 20.86 11.87
N ARG A 279 -20.16 19.61 12.37
CA ARG A 279 -20.92 19.21 13.57
C ARG A 279 -20.53 19.98 14.83
N CYS A 280 -19.23 20.29 15.01
CA CYS A 280 -18.76 21.14 16.10
C CYS A 280 -19.27 22.59 15.96
N GLU A 281 -19.31 23.11 14.73
CA GLU A 281 -19.83 24.45 14.44
C GLU A 281 -21.35 24.54 14.76
N GLU A 282 -22.13 23.53 14.35
CA GLU A 282 -23.55 23.43 14.64
C GLU A 282 -23.86 23.44 16.15
N GLU A 283 -23.07 22.69 16.93
CA GLU A 283 -23.20 22.63 18.40
C GLU A 283 -22.52 23.82 19.11
N CYS A 284 -21.91 24.75 18.38
CA CYS A 284 -21.17 25.88 18.94
C CYS A 284 -20.07 25.49 19.93
N VAL A 285 -19.34 24.41 19.67
CA VAL A 285 -18.26 23.87 20.52
C VAL A 285 -16.91 23.90 19.81
N PRO A 286 -15.80 23.92 20.58
CA PRO A 286 -14.45 23.86 19.97
C PRO A 286 -14.27 22.59 19.12
N ASN A 287 -13.67 22.76 17.95
CA ASN A 287 -13.32 21.62 17.10
C ASN A 287 -12.08 20.91 17.68
N GLU A 288 -12.27 19.64 18.09
CA GLU A 288 -11.23 18.75 18.62
C GLU A 288 -10.67 17.82 17.52
N PHE A 289 -11.20 17.88 16.30
CA PHE A 289 -10.87 16.96 15.21
C PHE A 289 -9.84 17.58 14.28
N ARG A 290 -8.73 16.85 14.04
CA ARG A 290 -7.61 17.26 13.19
C ARG A 290 -7.30 16.19 12.17
N VAL A 291 -6.76 16.59 11.04
CA VAL A 291 -6.27 15.65 10.00
C VAL A 291 -4.77 15.47 10.12
N HIS A 292 -4.28 14.25 9.90
CA HIS A 292 -2.86 13.94 9.85
C HIS A 292 -2.52 12.91 8.78
N HIS A 293 -1.95 13.36 7.66
CA HIS A 293 -1.45 12.48 6.59
C HIS A 293 -0.28 13.09 5.83
N GLY A 294 0.39 12.29 5.00
CA GLY A 294 1.62 12.68 4.31
C GLY A 294 1.51 13.86 3.34
N SER A 295 0.31 14.19 2.88
CA SER A 295 0.07 15.33 1.97
C SER A 295 -0.04 16.68 2.67
N LEU A 296 -0.17 16.73 3.99
CA LEU A 296 -0.18 17.98 4.74
C LEU A 296 1.21 18.63 4.75
N SER A 297 1.26 19.96 4.91
CA SER A 297 2.52 20.66 5.14
C SER A 297 3.20 20.15 6.41
N LYS A 298 4.54 20.32 6.49
CA LYS A 298 5.30 19.90 7.69
C LYS A 298 4.78 20.64 8.93
N ILE A 299 4.43 21.92 8.81
CA ILE A 299 3.94 22.76 9.92
C ILE A 299 2.63 22.20 10.47
N GLU A 300 1.67 21.87 9.58
CA GLU A 300 0.37 21.33 9.99
C GLU A 300 0.54 19.97 10.69
N ARG A 301 1.37 19.07 10.16
CA ARG A 301 1.64 17.79 10.81
C ARG A 301 2.28 17.92 12.18
N GLU A 302 3.36 18.72 12.28
CA GLU A 302 4.06 18.96 13.55
C GLU A 302 3.15 19.64 14.59
N SER A 303 2.20 20.50 14.15
CA SER A 303 1.20 21.09 15.05
C SER A 303 0.33 20.03 15.70
N VAL A 304 -0.23 19.10 14.89
CA VAL A 304 -1.09 18.01 15.40
C VAL A 304 -0.30 17.06 16.31
N GLU A 305 0.93 16.72 15.93
CA GLU A 305 1.82 15.89 16.76
C GLU A 305 2.11 16.54 18.12
N GLN A 306 2.38 17.85 18.14
CA GLN A 306 2.64 18.60 19.37
C GLN A 306 1.37 18.74 20.24
N GLU A 307 0.21 18.99 19.64
CA GLU A 307 -1.07 19.05 20.36
C GLU A 307 -1.36 17.71 21.05
N LEU A 308 -1.19 16.58 20.33
CA LEU A 308 -1.34 15.23 20.90
C LEU A 308 -0.34 14.97 22.02
N GLN A 309 0.93 15.36 21.83
CA GLN A 309 2.00 15.14 22.80
C GLN A 309 1.80 15.92 24.11
N ARG A 310 1.37 17.19 24.01
CA ARG A 310 1.11 18.03 25.20
C ARG A 310 -0.07 17.52 26.01
N GLY A 311 -1.13 17.03 25.35
CA GLY A 311 -2.30 16.49 26.02
C GLY A 311 -3.06 17.51 26.88
N GLU A 312 -2.86 18.80 26.64
CA GLU A 312 -3.50 19.90 27.38
C GLU A 312 -4.98 20.07 27.00
N THR A 313 -5.27 19.83 25.74
CA THR A 313 -6.62 19.88 25.17
C THR A 313 -6.95 18.54 24.51
N PRO A 314 -8.18 18.06 24.62
CA PRO A 314 -8.60 16.84 23.91
C PRO A 314 -8.46 17.00 22.40
N ILE A 315 -7.91 15.98 21.72
CA ILE A 315 -7.74 15.96 20.28
C ILE A 315 -7.98 14.56 19.72
N THR A 316 -8.79 14.48 18.67
CA THR A 316 -8.96 13.26 17.86
C THR A 316 -8.33 13.49 16.50
N ALA A 317 -7.24 12.77 16.19
CA ALA A 317 -6.57 12.87 14.90
C ALA A 317 -7.11 11.83 13.91
N LEU A 318 -7.68 12.31 12.79
CA LEU A 318 -8.06 11.49 11.66
C LEU A 318 -6.85 11.31 10.75
N CYS A 319 -6.37 10.09 10.60
CA CYS A 319 -5.06 9.84 9.99
C CYS A 319 -5.05 8.62 9.07
N THR A 320 -4.04 8.60 8.21
CA THR A 320 -3.63 7.41 7.46
C THR A 320 -2.45 6.75 8.18
N SER A 321 -1.63 5.97 7.50
CA SER A 321 -0.47 5.27 8.08
C SER A 321 0.61 6.18 8.71
N THR A 322 0.52 7.50 8.61
CA THR A 322 1.56 8.43 9.10
C THR A 322 1.73 8.43 10.63
N LEU A 323 0.67 8.17 11.39
CA LEU A 323 0.74 8.02 12.85
C LEU A 323 0.81 6.54 13.30
N GLU A 324 0.93 5.61 12.37
CA GLU A 324 1.18 4.19 12.63
C GLU A 324 2.61 3.94 13.07
N LEU A 325 3.59 4.65 12.48
CA LEU A 325 5.01 4.54 12.81
C LEU A 325 5.38 5.34 14.06
N GLY A 326 6.49 4.98 14.69
CA GLY A 326 7.00 5.32 16.03
C GLY A 326 7.13 6.80 16.48
N VAL A 327 6.40 7.75 15.89
CA VAL A 327 6.39 9.15 16.36
C VAL A 327 5.83 9.21 17.79
N ASP A 328 6.46 9.98 18.68
CA ASP A 328 5.95 10.19 20.05
C ASP A 328 4.81 11.21 20.06
N ILE A 329 3.60 10.68 20.15
CA ILE A 329 2.34 11.46 20.15
C ILE A 329 1.68 11.52 21.53
N GLY A 330 2.42 11.19 22.61
CA GLY A 330 1.86 11.25 23.93
C GLY A 330 0.87 10.10 24.24
N LYS A 331 -0.11 10.38 25.14
CA LYS A 331 -1.09 9.38 25.61
C LYS A 331 -2.35 9.41 24.75
N VAL A 332 -2.68 8.28 24.13
CA VAL A 332 -3.89 8.09 23.31
C VAL A 332 -4.81 7.08 24.02
N LYS A 333 -6.07 7.46 24.23
CA LYS A 333 -7.06 6.65 24.94
C LYS A 333 -7.58 5.51 24.09
N SER A 334 -7.97 5.79 22.85
CA SER A 334 -8.53 4.78 21.96
C SER A 334 -8.11 4.95 20.50
N ILE A 335 -8.14 3.84 19.78
CA ILE A 335 -7.94 3.76 18.35
C ILE A 335 -9.28 3.41 17.70
N ALA A 336 -9.61 4.10 16.62
CA ALA A 336 -10.69 3.72 15.73
C ALA A 336 -10.15 3.41 14.32
N GLN A 337 -10.73 2.40 13.67
CA GLN A 337 -10.47 2.04 12.28
C GLN A 337 -11.76 2.21 11.49
N ILE A 338 -11.77 3.05 10.46
CA ILE A 338 -12.89 3.17 9.52
C ILE A 338 -12.56 2.34 8.28
N GLY A 339 -13.50 1.48 7.89
CA GLY A 339 -13.34 0.53 6.80
C GLY A 339 -12.52 -0.70 7.19
N VAL A 340 -11.99 -1.39 6.19
CA VAL A 340 -11.35 -2.68 6.35
C VAL A 340 -9.90 -2.53 6.80
N ALA A 341 -9.48 -3.31 7.79
CA ALA A 341 -8.07 -3.45 8.13
C ALA A 341 -7.36 -4.36 7.10
N ASN A 342 -6.38 -3.80 6.38
CA ASN A 342 -5.70 -4.49 5.28
C ASN A 342 -4.51 -5.35 5.72
N SER A 343 -4.04 -5.21 6.96
CA SER A 343 -2.94 -6.01 7.50
C SER A 343 -3.02 -6.16 9.02
N VAL A 344 -2.59 -7.31 9.51
CA VAL A 344 -2.51 -7.63 10.94
C VAL A 344 -1.41 -6.83 11.61
N SER A 345 -0.26 -6.74 10.95
CA SER A 345 0.91 -5.98 11.44
C SER A 345 0.60 -4.48 11.54
N GLY A 346 -0.12 -3.91 10.56
CA GLY A 346 -0.60 -2.52 10.60
C GLY A 346 -1.57 -2.30 11.77
N LEU A 347 -2.57 -3.16 11.93
CA LEU A 347 -3.51 -3.05 13.06
C LEU A 347 -2.80 -3.17 14.41
N ARG A 348 -1.80 -4.05 14.53
CA ARG A 348 -0.95 -4.18 15.74
C ARG A 348 -0.22 -2.89 16.07
N GLN A 349 0.35 -2.23 15.06
CA GLN A 349 1.08 -0.97 15.24
C GLN A 349 0.15 0.15 15.67
N ARG A 350 -1.03 0.26 15.06
CA ARG A 350 -2.10 1.22 15.45
C ARG A 350 -2.51 0.99 16.89
N LEU A 351 -2.83 -0.25 17.25
CA LEU A 351 -3.25 -0.61 18.62
C LEU A 351 -2.16 -0.29 19.64
N GLY A 352 -0.89 -0.42 19.28
CA GLY A 352 0.26 -0.07 20.12
C GLY A 352 0.35 1.43 20.48
N ARG A 353 -0.47 2.29 19.88
CA ARG A 353 -0.61 3.72 20.23
C ARG A 353 -1.54 3.96 21.41
N SER A 354 -2.45 3.02 21.72
CA SER A 354 -3.39 3.06 22.84
C SER A 354 -2.97 2.11 23.97
N GLY A 355 -3.35 2.42 25.21
CA GLY A 355 -3.11 1.56 26.36
C GLY A 355 -1.66 1.61 26.86
N ARG A 356 -1.34 2.52 27.78
CA ARG A 356 -0.02 2.57 28.44
C ARG A 356 -0.12 2.02 29.88
N ARG A 357 0.80 1.11 30.22
CA ARG A 357 1.04 0.47 31.53
C ARG A 357 -0.17 -0.23 32.14
N ASP A 358 -1.10 0.49 32.74
CA ASP A 358 -2.20 -0.07 33.55
C ASP A 358 -3.59 0.14 32.90
N GLU A 359 -3.65 0.75 31.70
CA GLU A 359 -4.90 1.01 31.01
C GLU A 359 -5.08 0.06 29.83
N PRO A 360 -6.30 -0.52 29.62
CA PRO A 360 -6.55 -1.39 28.46
C PRO A 360 -6.40 -0.60 27.15
N SER A 361 -5.88 -1.26 26.12
CA SER A 361 -5.95 -0.74 24.75
C SER A 361 -7.39 -0.84 24.25
N ILE A 362 -7.90 0.23 23.64
CA ILE A 362 -9.27 0.27 23.11
C ILE A 362 -9.22 0.37 21.58
N LEU A 363 -9.84 -0.58 20.88
CA LEU A 363 -10.00 -0.62 19.43
C LEU A 363 -11.48 -0.58 19.07
N ARG A 364 -11.85 0.35 18.20
CA ARG A 364 -13.16 0.38 17.53
C ARG A 364 -12.96 0.18 16.04
N VAL A 365 -13.74 -0.68 15.44
CA VAL A 365 -13.73 -0.92 13.99
C VAL A 365 -15.12 -0.62 13.44
N PHE A 366 -15.18 0.32 12.50
CA PHE A 366 -16.37 0.67 11.75
C PHE A 366 -16.26 -0.01 10.39
N SER A 367 -16.82 -1.22 10.28
CA SER A 367 -16.86 -1.99 9.04
C SER A 367 -17.93 -1.42 8.14
N ILE A 368 -17.65 -1.26 6.86
CA ILE A 368 -18.58 -0.70 5.88
C ILE A 368 -18.72 -1.70 4.74
N GLU A 369 -19.94 -2.25 4.54
CA GLU A 369 -20.31 -3.00 3.35
C GLU A 369 -21.08 -2.11 2.39
N ASN A 370 -20.83 -2.28 1.09
CA ASN A 370 -21.53 -1.53 0.05
C ASN A 370 -22.36 -2.49 -0.79
N GLU A 371 -23.68 -2.39 -0.70
CA GLU A 371 -24.63 -3.25 -1.41
C GLU A 371 -24.48 -3.16 -2.93
N GLU A 372 -24.34 -1.94 -3.47
CA GLU A 372 -24.24 -1.75 -4.93
C GLU A 372 -22.93 -2.22 -5.54
N SER A 373 -21.80 -2.02 -4.84
CA SER A 373 -20.46 -2.33 -5.37
C SER A 373 -20.03 -3.78 -5.17
N SER A 374 -20.64 -4.49 -4.23
CA SER A 374 -20.28 -5.87 -3.90
C SER A 374 -21.01 -6.90 -4.76
N GLY A 375 -22.13 -6.52 -5.44
CA GLY A 375 -22.96 -7.45 -6.21
C GLY A 375 -23.33 -8.67 -5.37
N TRP A 376 -23.31 -9.86 -5.96
CA TRP A 376 -23.61 -11.12 -5.24
C TRP A 376 -22.63 -11.46 -4.10
N LEU A 377 -21.43 -10.85 -4.05
CA LEU A 377 -20.51 -10.98 -2.92
C LEU A 377 -20.99 -10.23 -1.67
N TYR A 378 -22.02 -9.40 -1.79
CA TYR A 378 -22.60 -8.67 -0.66
C TYR A 378 -23.06 -9.62 0.46
N ASP A 379 -23.67 -10.76 0.13
CA ASP A 379 -24.17 -11.73 1.11
C ASP A 379 -23.04 -12.40 1.90
N LEU A 380 -21.81 -12.38 1.42
CA LEU A 380 -20.64 -12.84 2.15
C LEU A 380 -20.12 -11.86 3.22
N ARG A 381 -20.57 -10.61 3.25
CA ARG A 381 -20.07 -9.60 4.21
C ARG A 381 -18.55 -9.59 4.29
N THR A 382 -17.89 -9.53 3.13
CA THR A 382 -16.44 -9.76 3.02
C THR A 382 -15.62 -8.80 3.86
N ASN A 383 -16.05 -7.55 4.01
CA ASN A 383 -15.37 -6.53 4.80
C ASN A 383 -15.48 -6.81 6.31
N LEU A 384 -16.67 -7.22 6.78
CA LEU A 384 -16.88 -7.62 8.17
C LEU A 384 -16.00 -8.84 8.49
N VAL A 385 -16.06 -9.89 7.67
CA VAL A 385 -15.31 -11.12 7.90
C VAL A 385 -13.79 -10.89 7.81
N GLN A 386 -13.32 -10.01 6.93
CA GLN A 386 -11.91 -9.62 6.87
C GLN A 386 -11.48 -8.89 8.15
N ASN A 387 -12.28 -7.96 8.67
CA ASN A 387 -11.99 -7.30 9.93
C ASN A 387 -11.91 -8.30 11.10
N ILE A 388 -12.83 -9.28 11.15
CA ILE A 388 -12.79 -10.36 12.14
C ILE A 388 -11.51 -11.19 11.96
N ALA A 389 -11.16 -11.57 10.73
CA ALA A 389 -9.96 -12.36 10.43
C ALA A 389 -8.68 -11.65 10.91
N VAL A 390 -8.54 -10.36 10.62
CA VAL A 390 -7.38 -9.57 11.06
C VAL A 390 -7.32 -9.46 12.58
N ILE A 391 -8.46 -9.32 13.26
CA ILE A 391 -8.54 -9.27 14.73
C ILE A 391 -8.16 -10.61 15.35
N GLU A 392 -8.68 -11.72 14.83
CA GLU A 392 -8.36 -13.06 15.36
C GLU A 392 -6.90 -13.42 15.13
N LEU A 393 -6.35 -13.16 13.95
CA LEU A 393 -4.93 -13.33 13.68
C LEU A 393 -4.06 -12.47 14.64
N LEU A 394 -4.48 -11.23 14.92
CA LEU A 394 -3.82 -10.38 15.91
C LEU A 394 -3.85 -10.98 17.32
N ARG A 395 -4.98 -11.56 17.75
CA ARG A 395 -5.13 -12.22 19.06
C ARG A 395 -4.28 -13.49 19.14
N GLU A 396 -4.19 -14.24 18.06
CA GLU A 396 -3.35 -15.43 17.90
C GLU A 396 -1.85 -15.08 17.76
N LYS A 397 -1.51 -13.79 17.60
CA LYS A 397 -0.15 -13.28 17.34
C LYS A 397 0.43 -13.83 16.03
N LEU A 398 -0.40 -14.07 15.05
CA LEU A 398 -0.03 -14.47 13.69
C LEU A 398 -0.03 -13.22 12.79
N TYR A 399 1.06 -13.01 12.06
CA TYR A 399 1.26 -11.85 11.20
C TYR A 399 1.66 -12.28 9.81
N GLU A 400 1.55 -11.40 8.85
CA GLU A 400 2.01 -11.59 7.48
C GLU A 400 3.50 -11.95 7.45
N GLU A 401 3.88 -12.86 6.57
CA GLU A 401 5.27 -13.24 6.43
C GLU A 401 6.11 -12.16 5.72
N PRO A 402 7.31 -11.84 6.22
CA PRO A 402 8.19 -10.90 5.55
C PRO A 402 8.57 -11.35 4.13
N ALA A 403 8.36 -10.50 3.13
CA ALA A 403 8.70 -10.78 1.73
C ALA A 403 10.19 -10.51 1.46
N VAL A 404 11.05 -11.49 1.66
CA VAL A 404 12.53 -11.32 1.54
C VAL A 404 13.14 -11.81 0.23
N ASN A 405 12.39 -12.53 -0.61
CA ASN A 405 12.90 -13.25 -1.78
C ASN A 405 12.67 -12.54 -3.13
N LYS A 406 12.71 -11.20 -3.15
CA LYS A 406 12.58 -10.42 -4.38
C LYS A 406 13.94 -10.15 -5.02
N SER A 407 13.99 -9.99 -6.35
CA SER A 407 15.21 -9.72 -7.10
C SER A 407 15.75 -8.31 -6.89
N HIS A 408 14.85 -7.31 -6.79
CA HIS A 408 15.18 -5.89 -6.59
C HIS A 408 16.13 -5.33 -7.65
N LEU A 409 15.88 -5.62 -8.95
CA LEU A 409 16.74 -5.17 -10.07
C LEU A 409 16.79 -3.65 -10.21
N SER A 410 15.69 -2.96 -9.89
CA SER A 410 15.65 -1.50 -9.82
C SER A 410 16.67 -0.95 -8.83
N THR A 411 16.66 -1.46 -7.60
CA THR A 411 17.64 -1.07 -6.58
C THR A 411 19.06 -1.50 -6.97
N LEU A 412 19.23 -2.69 -7.56
CA LEU A 412 20.55 -3.13 -8.03
C LEU A 412 21.10 -2.18 -9.10
N THR A 413 20.26 -1.71 -10.04
CA THR A 413 20.63 -0.70 -11.05
C THR A 413 21.18 0.57 -10.38
N GLN A 414 20.45 1.10 -9.39
CA GLN A 414 20.90 2.25 -8.60
C GLN A 414 22.21 1.96 -7.87
N GLN A 415 22.34 0.81 -7.22
CA GLN A 415 23.54 0.46 -6.43
C GLN A 415 24.77 0.23 -7.30
N ILE A 416 24.62 -0.26 -8.54
CA ILE A 416 25.69 -0.32 -9.53
C ILE A 416 26.19 1.10 -9.84
N LEU A 417 25.29 2.04 -10.18
CA LEU A 417 25.65 3.44 -10.45
C LEU A 417 26.32 4.10 -9.23
N SER A 418 25.77 3.87 -8.05
CA SER A 418 26.32 4.37 -6.79
C SER A 418 27.72 3.84 -6.52
N MET A 419 27.97 2.57 -6.79
CA MET A 419 29.27 1.93 -6.62
C MET A 419 30.31 2.49 -7.61
N VAL A 420 29.94 2.61 -8.89
CA VAL A 420 30.80 3.24 -9.90
C VAL A 420 31.15 4.68 -9.49
N ALA A 421 30.16 5.45 -9.04
CA ALA A 421 30.38 6.83 -8.59
C ALA A 421 31.31 6.91 -7.37
N SER A 422 31.21 5.95 -6.45
CA SER A 422 32.02 5.92 -5.22
C SER A 422 33.47 5.48 -5.48
N PHE A 423 33.70 4.51 -6.37
CA PHE A 423 35.01 3.90 -6.60
C PHE A 423 35.66 4.30 -7.94
N SER A 424 34.98 5.15 -8.71
CA SER A 424 35.39 5.61 -10.06
C SER A 424 35.36 4.55 -11.13
N GLY A 425 35.03 3.30 -10.83
CA GLY A 425 34.92 2.18 -11.75
C GLY A 425 35.07 0.84 -11.02
N PHE A 426 34.77 -0.24 -11.72
CA PHE A 426 35.02 -1.63 -11.28
C PHE A 426 35.02 -2.61 -12.45
N TYR A 427 35.60 -3.78 -12.27
CA TYR A 427 35.46 -4.88 -13.21
C TYR A 427 34.17 -5.66 -13.00
N PRO A 428 33.45 -6.10 -14.06
CA PRO A 428 32.18 -6.80 -13.96
C PRO A 428 32.14 -7.94 -12.93
N LYS A 429 33.24 -8.73 -12.88
CA LYS A 429 33.37 -9.82 -11.90
C LYS A 429 33.42 -9.30 -10.45
N GLU A 430 34.16 -8.22 -10.22
CA GLU A 430 34.25 -7.59 -8.88
C GLU A 430 32.90 -7.00 -8.45
N GLY A 431 32.22 -6.32 -9.38
CA GLY A 431 30.89 -5.78 -9.12
C GLY A 431 29.89 -6.86 -8.74
N TRP A 432 29.89 -7.98 -9.47
CA TRP A 432 29.01 -9.12 -9.12
C TRP A 432 29.41 -9.76 -7.78
N GLU A 433 30.71 -9.91 -7.52
CA GLU A 433 31.19 -10.47 -6.26
C GLU A 433 30.76 -9.61 -5.07
N ILE A 434 30.90 -8.27 -5.16
CA ILE A 434 30.59 -7.33 -4.09
C ILE A 434 29.06 -7.19 -3.88
N LEU A 435 28.29 -7.01 -4.94
CA LEU A 435 26.86 -6.72 -4.83
C LEU A 435 25.99 -7.99 -4.72
N CYS A 436 26.38 -9.08 -5.40
CA CYS A 436 25.56 -10.29 -5.49
C CYS A 436 26.13 -11.44 -4.66
N ASN A 437 27.32 -11.96 -4.97
CA ASN A 437 27.84 -13.18 -4.34
C ASN A 437 28.09 -13.02 -2.84
N ARG A 438 28.87 -12.02 -2.45
CA ARG A 438 29.12 -11.65 -1.03
C ARG A 438 28.18 -10.57 -0.53
N GLY A 439 27.52 -9.88 -1.41
CA GLY A 439 26.59 -8.78 -1.11
C GLY A 439 25.20 -9.25 -0.74
N VAL A 440 24.24 -8.40 -1.02
CA VAL A 440 22.84 -8.56 -0.60
C VAL A 440 21.90 -9.03 -1.70
N PHE A 441 22.34 -8.97 -2.99
CA PHE A 441 21.55 -9.40 -4.14
C PHE A 441 21.84 -10.86 -4.53
N ARG A 442 21.79 -11.76 -3.55
CA ARG A 442 22.23 -13.17 -3.70
C ARG A 442 21.38 -14.00 -4.65
N SER A 443 20.13 -13.61 -4.91
CA SER A 443 19.27 -14.24 -5.90
C SER A 443 19.71 -13.98 -7.34
N ILE A 444 20.58 -12.97 -7.58
CA ILE A 444 20.99 -12.56 -8.92
C ILE A 444 22.16 -13.41 -9.38
N THR A 445 21.94 -14.16 -10.46
CA THR A 445 22.96 -14.99 -11.09
C THR A 445 23.97 -14.15 -11.88
N PRO A 446 25.19 -14.66 -12.16
CA PRO A 446 26.15 -13.96 -13.04
C PRO A 446 25.57 -13.60 -14.41
N LYS A 447 24.70 -14.46 -14.96
CA LYS A 447 24.05 -14.23 -16.26
C LYS A 447 23.09 -13.03 -16.20
N VAL A 448 22.24 -12.95 -15.18
CA VAL A 448 21.31 -11.84 -14.99
C VAL A 448 22.09 -10.54 -14.75
N PHE A 449 23.13 -10.57 -13.91
CA PHE A 449 23.98 -9.41 -13.65
C PHE A 449 24.66 -8.88 -14.90
N MET A 450 25.24 -9.76 -15.73
CA MET A 450 25.87 -9.38 -17.00
C MET A 450 24.85 -8.82 -18.00
N ASN A 451 23.64 -9.37 -18.05
CA ASN A 451 22.57 -8.82 -18.87
C ASN A 451 22.18 -7.42 -18.42
N LEU A 452 22.10 -7.19 -17.10
CA LEU A 452 21.82 -5.88 -16.53
C LEU A 452 22.92 -4.86 -16.90
N LEU A 453 24.20 -5.20 -16.76
CA LEU A 453 25.32 -4.32 -17.17
C LEU A 453 25.25 -3.96 -18.65
N LYS A 454 24.98 -4.95 -19.53
CA LYS A 454 24.80 -4.72 -20.97
C LYS A 454 23.62 -3.80 -21.25
N CYS A 455 22.51 -3.97 -20.56
CA CYS A 455 21.33 -3.14 -20.69
C CYS A 455 21.63 -1.69 -20.26
N MET A 456 22.27 -1.50 -19.11
CA MET A 456 22.72 -0.20 -18.61
C MET A 456 23.71 0.48 -19.56
N GLY A 457 24.61 -0.30 -20.17
CA GLY A 457 25.55 0.20 -21.21
C GLY A 457 24.81 0.70 -22.46
N LYS A 458 23.83 -0.06 -22.98
CA LYS A 458 22.99 0.35 -24.12
C LYS A 458 22.23 1.64 -23.87
N GLN A 459 21.82 1.86 -22.62
CA GLN A 459 21.11 3.07 -22.20
C GLN A 459 22.06 4.25 -21.89
N GLY A 460 23.37 4.07 -22.07
CA GLY A 460 24.37 5.11 -21.77
C GLY A 460 24.55 5.43 -20.28
N LEU A 461 24.03 4.58 -19.39
CA LEU A 461 24.22 4.71 -17.94
C LEU A 461 25.64 4.34 -17.53
N LEU A 462 26.20 3.34 -18.20
CA LEU A 462 27.56 2.84 -18.01
C LEU A 462 28.33 2.90 -19.33
N SER A 463 29.65 2.97 -19.23
CA SER A 463 30.59 2.82 -20.34
C SER A 463 31.67 1.83 -19.94
N GLN A 464 32.20 1.07 -20.90
CA GLN A 464 33.29 0.14 -20.67
C GLN A 464 34.58 0.66 -21.33
N LEU A 465 35.67 0.72 -20.57
CA LEU A 465 36.97 1.06 -21.08
C LEU A 465 37.59 -0.12 -21.84
N ASN A 466 38.62 0.15 -22.63
CA ASN A 466 39.39 -0.90 -23.34
C ASN A 466 40.06 -1.91 -22.39
N THR A 467 40.27 -1.51 -21.12
CA THR A 467 40.77 -2.36 -20.03
C THR A 467 39.72 -3.36 -19.53
N GLY A 468 38.47 -3.22 -19.94
CA GLY A 468 37.33 -4.00 -19.45
C GLY A 468 36.66 -3.44 -18.20
N GLU A 469 37.18 -2.36 -17.64
CA GLU A 469 36.62 -1.67 -16.48
C GLU A 469 35.32 -0.92 -16.85
N ILE A 470 34.33 -1.00 -15.97
CA ILE A 470 33.04 -0.30 -16.09
C ILE A 470 33.16 1.03 -15.39
N ILE A 471 32.85 2.11 -16.08
CA ILE A 471 32.80 3.48 -15.58
C ILE A 471 31.40 4.08 -15.81
N ILE A 472 31.16 5.27 -15.24
CA ILE A 472 29.89 5.95 -15.44
C ILE A 472 29.75 6.45 -16.89
N GLY A 473 28.59 6.28 -17.49
CA GLY A 473 28.25 6.78 -18.81
C GLY A 473 27.58 8.16 -18.72
N LYS A 474 27.41 8.80 -19.89
CA LYS A 474 26.86 10.17 -20.00
C LYS A 474 25.47 10.33 -19.34
N GLU A 475 24.57 9.37 -19.56
CA GLU A 475 23.24 9.40 -18.92
C GLU A 475 23.34 9.07 -17.43
N GLY A 476 24.26 8.18 -17.03
CA GLY A 476 24.57 7.91 -15.63
C GLY A 476 25.03 9.16 -14.88
N GLU A 477 25.91 9.99 -15.48
CA GLU A 477 26.32 11.27 -14.89
C GLU A 477 25.13 12.24 -14.69
N ARG A 478 24.19 12.27 -15.65
CA ARG A 478 22.99 13.11 -15.55
C ARG A 478 22.11 12.68 -14.37
N LEU A 479 21.95 11.38 -14.20
CA LEU A 479 21.19 10.81 -13.07
C LEU A 479 21.85 11.11 -11.72
N LEU A 480 23.17 10.95 -11.60
CA LEU A 480 23.91 11.20 -10.38
C LEU A 480 23.83 12.66 -9.90
N ARG A 481 23.65 13.62 -10.82
CA ARG A 481 23.49 15.04 -10.48
C ARG A 481 22.10 15.38 -9.92
N ARG A 482 21.13 14.49 -10.04
CA ARG A 482 19.78 14.72 -9.55
C ARG A 482 19.70 14.40 -8.06
N LEU A 483 19.08 15.28 -7.29
CA LEU A 483 18.88 15.09 -5.83
C LEU A 483 18.08 13.81 -5.50
N ASP A 484 17.20 13.44 -6.40
CA ASP A 484 16.34 12.28 -6.24
C ASP A 484 17.06 10.94 -6.53
N PHE A 485 18.30 10.96 -7.06
CA PHE A 485 19.12 9.76 -7.28
C PHE A 485 19.34 8.93 -6.02
N TYR A 486 19.45 9.56 -4.87
CA TYR A 486 19.72 8.87 -3.60
C TYR A 486 18.55 8.02 -3.09
N THR A 487 17.39 8.08 -3.75
CA THR A 487 16.17 7.35 -3.39
C THR A 487 16.00 6.15 -4.32
N ALA A 488 15.89 4.92 -3.78
CA ALA A 488 15.69 3.71 -4.57
C ALA A 488 14.25 3.50 -5.02
N PHE A 489 13.28 4.13 -4.37
CA PHE A 489 11.84 3.98 -4.62
C PHE A 489 11.24 5.15 -5.40
N VAL A 490 10.07 4.94 -6.01
CA VAL A 490 9.31 5.97 -6.71
C VAL A 490 8.71 6.93 -5.69
N ALA A 491 9.04 8.21 -5.82
CA ALA A 491 8.31 9.27 -5.13
C ALA A 491 7.27 9.85 -6.11
N PRO A 492 5.99 9.89 -5.77
CA PRO A 492 4.98 10.48 -6.63
C PRO A 492 5.27 11.97 -6.88
N VAL A 493 4.77 12.48 -8.01
CA VAL A 493 4.88 13.91 -8.30
C VAL A 493 3.86 14.64 -7.45
N ASP A 494 4.35 15.46 -6.55
CA ASP A 494 3.52 16.28 -5.68
C ASP A 494 3.43 17.71 -6.20
N TYR A 495 2.23 18.30 -6.10
CA TYR A 495 1.94 19.70 -6.40
C TYR A 495 1.66 20.42 -5.09
N ASP A 496 2.37 21.51 -4.83
CA ASP A 496 2.21 22.30 -3.62
C ASP A 496 0.90 23.10 -3.66
N VAL A 497 0.07 22.93 -2.64
CA VAL A 497 -1.16 23.71 -2.46
C VAL A 497 -0.86 24.90 -1.58
N ILE A 498 -1.06 26.10 -2.14
CA ILE A 498 -0.71 27.39 -1.53
C ILE A 498 -1.98 28.21 -1.38
N SER A 499 -2.23 28.71 -0.17
CA SER A 499 -3.31 29.65 0.10
C SER A 499 -3.03 30.97 -0.62
N SER A 500 -3.99 31.43 -1.43
CA SER A 500 -3.92 32.73 -2.10
C SER A 500 -4.07 33.88 -1.12
N ASP A 501 -4.65 33.65 0.06
CA ASP A 501 -5.00 34.68 1.03
C ASP A 501 -3.78 35.11 1.87
N ASP A 502 -2.92 34.17 2.25
CA ASP A 502 -1.77 34.43 3.13
C ASP A 502 -0.43 33.87 2.58
N GLY A 503 -0.44 33.26 1.39
CA GLY A 503 0.74 32.69 0.75
C GLY A 503 1.31 31.45 1.42
N LYS A 504 0.63 30.90 2.43
CA LYS A 504 1.10 29.71 3.17
C LYS A 504 0.90 28.45 2.36
N ARG A 505 1.87 27.55 2.46
CA ARG A 505 1.75 26.20 1.97
C ARG A 505 0.89 25.37 2.91
N ILE A 506 -0.26 24.90 2.41
CA ILE A 506 -1.22 24.09 3.17
C ILE A 506 -0.80 22.63 3.14
N GLY A 507 -0.41 22.13 1.96
CA GLY A 507 -0.06 20.72 1.76
C GLY A 507 0.34 20.44 0.32
N MET A 508 0.16 19.18 -0.09
CA MET A 508 0.48 18.69 -1.44
C MET A 508 -0.64 17.78 -1.94
N ILE A 509 -0.89 17.78 -3.25
CA ILE A 509 -1.76 16.80 -3.90
C ILE A 509 -1.06 16.20 -5.12
N GLN A 510 -1.44 14.97 -5.48
CA GLN A 510 -0.80 14.20 -6.56
C GLN A 510 -1.55 14.30 -7.90
N SER A 511 -2.77 14.78 -7.87
CA SER A 511 -3.60 15.03 -9.05
C SER A 511 -3.67 16.53 -9.33
N LEU A 512 -3.74 16.90 -10.61
CA LEU A 512 -3.99 18.28 -11.00
C LEU A 512 -5.50 18.54 -11.01
N PRO A 513 -6.02 19.40 -10.11
CA PRO A 513 -7.41 19.81 -10.13
C PRO A 513 -7.62 20.88 -11.23
N GLU A 514 -8.84 20.98 -11.71
CA GLU A 514 -9.25 22.04 -12.61
C GLU A 514 -9.40 23.37 -11.85
N VAL A 515 -9.21 24.49 -12.55
CA VAL A 515 -9.51 25.83 -12.00
C VAL A 515 -11.00 25.94 -11.70
N LYS A 516 -11.36 26.47 -10.53
CA LYS A 516 -12.68 26.49 -9.89
C LYS A 516 -13.12 25.15 -9.27
N GLN A 517 -12.37 24.10 -9.44
CA GLN A 517 -12.66 22.85 -8.73
C GLN A 517 -12.50 23.05 -7.22
N GLN A 518 -13.38 22.42 -6.46
CA GLN A 518 -13.33 22.47 -5.00
C GLN A 518 -12.54 21.29 -4.48
N ILE A 519 -11.68 21.54 -3.49
CA ILE A 519 -10.86 20.52 -2.85
C ILE A 519 -10.98 20.58 -1.34
N ILE A 520 -10.75 19.45 -0.67
CA ILE A 520 -10.64 19.38 0.79
C ILE A 520 -9.18 19.10 1.12
N LEU A 521 -8.58 19.89 2.00
CA LEU A 521 -7.21 19.71 2.48
C LEU A 521 -7.02 20.38 3.84
N ALA A 522 -6.34 19.71 4.77
CA ALA A 522 -6.13 20.14 6.16
C ALA A 522 -7.46 20.33 6.94
N GLY A 523 -8.49 19.49 6.66
CA GLY A 523 -9.80 19.58 7.27
C GLY A 523 -10.59 20.82 6.87
N LYS A 524 -10.29 21.42 5.74
CA LYS A 524 -10.92 22.68 5.26
C LYS A 524 -11.26 22.57 3.79
N ARG A 525 -12.29 23.30 3.36
CA ARG A 525 -12.74 23.38 1.97
C ARG A 525 -12.05 24.54 1.25
N TRP A 526 -11.61 24.29 0.04
CA TRP A 526 -10.88 25.23 -0.79
C TRP A 526 -11.41 25.23 -2.22
N VAL A 527 -11.35 26.36 -2.92
CA VAL A 527 -11.56 26.47 -4.37
C VAL A 527 -10.25 26.77 -5.06
N VAL A 528 -9.99 26.07 -6.17
CA VAL A 528 -8.78 26.25 -6.96
C VAL A 528 -8.89 27.52 -7.81
N ASN A 529 -8.00 28.48 -7.55
CA ASN A 529 -7.96 29.75 -8.28
C ASN A 529 -7.06 29.67 -9.52
N ARG A 530 -5.90 28.98 -9.39
CA ARG A 530 -4.90 28.87 -10.44
C ARG A 530 -4.05 27.63 -10.25
N VAL A 531 -3.68 26.99 -11.36
CA VAL A 531 -2.71 25.89 -11.42
C VAL A 531 -1.50 26.35 -12.21
N ASP A 532 -0.31 26.16 -11.67
CA ASP A 532 0.96 26.43 -12.32
C ASP A 532 1.77 25.12 -12.40
N GLU A 533 1.64 24.44 -13.53
CA GLU A 533 2.30 23.15 -13.76
C GLU A 533 3.82 23.23 -13.80
N LYS A 534 4.39 24.39 -14.25
CA LYS A 534 5.83 24.56 -14.36
C LYS A 534 6.50 24.66 -12.99
N THR A 535 5.88 25.38 -12.08
CA THR A 535 6.35 25.51 -10.69
C THR A 535 5.76 24.45 -9.77
N LYS A 536 4.83 23.61 -10.27
CA LYS A 536 4.08 22.61 -9.52
C LYS A 536 3.33 23.22 -8.32
N ASN A 537 2.72 24.39 -8.52
CA ASN A 537 1.97 25.09 -7.50
C ASN A 537 0.49 25.19 -7.86
N ILE A 538 -0.38 24.98 -6.88
CA ILE A 538 -1.82 25.16 -6.97
C ILE A 538 -2.24 26.21 -5.96
N TYR A 539 -2.85 27.28 -6.43
CA TYR A 539 -3.29 28.41 -5.60
C TYR A 539 -4.77 28.26 -5.30
N VAL A 540 -5.14 28.34 -4.01
CA VAL A 540 -6.50 28.11 -3.53
C VAL A 540 -6.97 29.21 -2.59
N SER A 541 -8.29 29.45 -2.53
CA SER A 541 -8.94 30.30 -1.52
C SER A 541 -9.94 29.51 -0.70
N ARG A 542 -10.13 29.91 0.56
CA ARG A 542 -11.05 29.22 1.49
C ARG A 542 -12.52 29.44 1.12
N ILE A 543 -13.32 28.37 1.21
CA ILE A 543 -14.79 28.44 1.04
C ILE A 543 -15.50 27.76 2.21
N LYS A 544 -16.78 28.13 2.45
CA LYS A 544 -17.57 27.61 3.57
C LYS A 544 -18.38 26.36 3.24
N SER A 545 -18.75 26.17 1.97
CA SER A 545 -19.58 25.04 1.52
C SER A 545 -19.11 24.53 0.16
N GLY A 546 -19.32 23.25 -0.14
CA GLY A 546 -19.03 22.64 -1.43
C GLY A 546 -18.52 21.20 -1.37
N GLY A 547 -18.46 20.50 -2.51
CA GLY A 547 -18.05 19.10 -2.65
C GLY A 547 -16.55 18.89 -2.65
N GLY A 548 -16.11 17.65 -2.46
CA GLY A 548 -14.69 17.28 -2.36
C GLY A 548 -14.14 16.58 -3.60
N ILE A 549 -12.81 16.43 -3.69
CA ILE A 549 -12.10 15.70 -4.74
C ILE A 549 -12.02 14.21 -4.42
N SER A 550 -12.03 13.39 -5.49
CA SER A 550 -11.59 12.00 -5.48
C SER A 550 -10.08 11.93 -5.71
N PHE A 551 -9.34 11.26 -4.81
CA PHE A 551 -7.97 10.81 -5.05
C PHE A 551 -8.04 9.33 -5.46
N SER A 552 -7.27 8.93 -6.46
CA SER A 552 -7.13 7.52 -6.79
C SER A 552 -6.33 6.81 -5.67
N SER A 553 -6.91 5.79 -5.07
CA SER A 553 -6.20 4.89 -4.17
C SER A 553 -6.08 3.52 -4.85
N GLU A 554 -4.86 2.99 -4.93
CA GLU A 554 -4.68 1.57 -5.26
C GLU A 554 -5.29 0.73 -4.13
N ILE A 555 -6.06 -0.30 -4.50
CA ILE A 555 -6.56 -1.28 -3.53
C ILE A 555 -5.36 -2.12 -3.08
N PRO A 556 -5.00 -2.12 -1.79
CA PRO A 556 -3.86 -2.90 -1.32
C PRO A 556 -4.12 -4.41 -1.50
N GLU A 557 -3.10 -5.15 -1.92
CA GLU A 557 -3.16 -6.61 -1.97
C GLU A 557 -3.26 -7.16 -0.54
N ILE A 558 -4.20 -8.08 -0.33
CA ILE A 558 -4.44 -8.75 0.96
C ILE A 558 -3.61 -10.02 1.01
N ASP A 559 -2.91 -10.24 2.12
CA ASP A 559 -2.06 -11.41 2.33
C ASP A 559 -2.91 -12.70 2.46
N GLU A 560 -2.36 -13.82 1.96
CA GLU A 560 -3.00 -15.13 1.97
C GLU A 560 -3.43 -15.59 3.39
N ILE A 561 -2.68 -15.23 4.43
CA ILE A 561 -3.03 -15.61 5.81
C ILE A 561 -4.39 -15.04 6.22
N ILE A 562 -4.72 -13.83 5.73
CA ILE A 562 -5.99 -13.17 6.02
C ILE A 562 -7.12 -13.88 5.27
N THR A 563 -6.94 -14.17 3.97
CA THR A 563 -7.98 -14.82 3.17
C THR A 563 -8.27 -16.26 3.64
N LEU A 564 -7.24 -16.99 4.06
CA LEU A 564 -7.42 -18.30 4.67
C LEU A 564 -8.16 -18.22 6.02
N LYS A 565 -7.84 -17.22 6.85
CA LYS A 565 -8.55 -17.00 8.11
C LYS A 565 -10.00 -16.60 7.88
N MET A 566 -10.29 -15.78 6.85
CA MET A 566 -11.67 -15.48 6.44
C MET A 566 -12.45 -16.75 6.12
N ARG A 567 -11.88 -17.63 5.29
CA ARG A 567 -12.48 -18.93 4.98
C ARG A 567 -12.76 -19.74 6.24
N ASP A 568 -11.79 -19.82 7.16
CA ASP A 568 -11.94 -20.58 8.41
C ASP A 568 -13.05 -19.99 9.30
N ILE A 569 -13.25 -18.67 9.30
CA ILE A 569 -14.34 -17.98 10.00
C ILE A 569 -15.70 -18.35 9.40
N TYR A 570 -15.82 -18.41 8.06
CA TYR A 570 -17.06 -18.85 7.42
C TYR A 570 -17.40 -20.31 7.77
N MET A 571 -16.39 -21.16 7.92
CA MET A 571 -16.55 -22.59 8.22
C MET A 571 -16.75 -22.88 9.71
N SER A 572 -16.57 -21.88 10.60
CA SER A 572 -16.71 -22.05 12.05
C SER A 572 -18.05 -21.53 12.55
N ASP A 573 -18.48 -22.05 13.72
CA ASP A 573 -19.61 -21.55 14.48
C ASP A 573 -19.17 -20.64 15.65
N ASP A 574 -17.93 -20.15 15.63
CA ASP A 574 -17.35 -19.34 16.70
C ASP A 574 -18.12 -18.04 16.91
N VAL A 575 -18.34 -17.70 18.19
CA VAL A 575 -19.00 -16.46 18.59
C VAL A 575 -17.94 -15.43 18.95
N TYR A 576 -18.00 -14.27 18.33
CA TYR A 576 -17.07 -13.16 18.57
C TYR A 576 -17.72 -12.12 19.49
N PRO A 577 -17.34 -12.08 20.80
CA PRO A 577 -18.03 -11.24 21.79
C PRO A 577 -17.82 -9.72 21.59
N TYR A 578 -16.92 -9.33 20.69
CA TYR A 578 -16.61 -7.95 20.33
C TYR A 578 -17.45 -7.42 19.17
N LEU A 579 -18.29 -8.25 18.53
CA LEU A 579 -19.27 -7.78 17.55
C LEU A 579 -20.37 -7.01 18.26
N ASP A 580 -20.73 -5.86 17.74
CA ASP A 580 -21.75 -5.01 18.29
C ASP A 580 -23.13 -5.69 18.22
N LYS A 581 -23.82 -5.74 19.35
CA LYS A 581 -25.15 -6.36 19.45
C LYS A 581 -26.26 -5.45 18.96
N VAL A 582 -26.05 -4.14 19.02
CA VAL A 582 -27.08 -3.15 18.65
C VAL A 582 -27.19 -3.00 17.13
N SER A 583 -26.05 -3.08 16.42
CA SER A 583 -26.00 -3.04 14.96
C SER A 583 -26.25 -4.37 14.28
N GLU A 584 -26.62 -5.40 15.05
CA GLU A 584 -26.87 -6.76 14.52
C GLU A 584 -25.68 -7.40 13.78
N SER A 585 -24.45 -6.86 13.90
CA SER A 585 -23.23 -7.37 13.23
C SER A 585 -23.03 -8.87 13.43
N HIS A 586 -23.52 -9.42 14.56
CA HIS A 586 -23.48 -10.87 14.79
C HIS A 586 -24.44 -11.61 13.88
N GLN A 587 -25.62 -11.07 13.62
CA GLN A 587 -26.62 -11.69 12.73
C GLN A 587 -26.14 -11.65 11.27
N GLU A 588 -25.53 -10.55 10.87
CA GLU A 588 -24.92 -10.44 9.53
C GLU A 588 -23.81 -11.47 9.30
N LEU A 589 -22.99 -11.76 10.32
CA LEU A 589 -22.02 -12.85 10.25
C LEU A 589 -22.69 -14.23 10.10
N ILE A 590 -23.80 -14.47 10.79
CA ILE A 590 -24.55 -15.73 10.66
C ILE A 590 -25.09 -15.88 9.24
N LYS A 591 -25.73 -14.86 8.69
CA LYS A 591 -26.22 -14.85 7.31
C LYS A 591 -25.09 -15.12 6.30
N ALA A 592 -23.95 -14.47 6.49
CA ALA A 592 -22.79 -14.66 5.63
C ALA A 592 -22.27 -16.10 5.67
N ARG A 593 -22.27 -16.76 6.83
CA ARG A 593 -21.92 -18.18 7.00
C ARG A 593 -22.94 -19.11 6.35
N GLU A 594 -24.23 -18.82 6.52
CA GLU A 594 -25.30 -19.56 5.87
C GLU A 594 -25.14 -19.52 4.36
N TYR A 595 -25.00 -18.32 3.79
CA TYR A 595 -24.74 -18.14 2.36
C TYR A 595 -23.48 -18.87 1.87
N PHE A 596 -22.36 -18.77 2.61
CA PHE A 596 -21.12 -19.48 2.28
C PHE A 596 -21.31 -21.01 2.25
N ASN A 597 -22.02 -21.57 3.23
CA ASN A 597 -22.23 -23.02 3.36
C ASN A 597 -23.25 -23.53 2.33
N GLU A 598 -24.35 -22.83 2.11
CA GLU A 598 -25.37 -23.15 1.10
C GLU A 598 -24.75 -23.20 -0.30
N ASN A 599 -23.91 -22.23 -0.63
CA ASN A 599 -23.23 -22.16 -1.91
C ASN A 599 -21.91 -22.95 -1.95
N LYS A 600 -21.55 -23.65 -0.88
CA LYS A 600 -20.35 -24.51 -0.78
C LYS A 600 -19.05 -23.83 -1.24
N LEU A 601 -18.79 -22.59 -0.81
CA LEU A 601 -17.72 -21.74 -1.33
C LEU A 601 -16.32 -22.08 -0.79
N ASN A 602 -16.13 -23.20 -0.13
CA ASN A 602 -14.85 -23.64 0.41
C ASN A 602 -13.98 -24.34 -0.65
N MET A 603 -13.10 -23.60 -1.31
CA MET A 603 -12.18 -24.09 -2.37
C MET A 603 -12.95 -24.87 -3.47
N ARG A 604 -14.05 -24.33 -3.93
CA ARG A 604 -14.94 -24.97 -4.90
C ARG A 604 -15.34 -24.03 -6.01
N PHE A 605 -15.96 -24.60 -7.03
CA PHE A 605 -16.57 -23.85 -8.12
C PHE A 605 -17.97 -23.39 -7.73
N TYR A 606 -18.24 -22.11 -7.99
CA TYR A 606 -19.56 -21.50 -7.93
C TYR A 606 -20.07 -21.24 -9.34
N ALA A 607 -21.33 -21.54 -9.63
CA ALA A 607 -21.93 -21.38 -10.95
C ALA A 607 -21.10 -21.97 -12.11
N GLY A 608 -20.33 -23.04 -11.84
CA GLY A 608 -19.54 -23.78 -12.82
C GLY A 608 -18.28 -23.11 -13.37
N ASN A 609 -18.10 -21.80 -13.18
CA ASN A 609 -16.98 -21.05 -13.79
C ASN A 609 -16.28 -20.07 -12.87
N THR A 610 -16.65 -19.97 -11.61
CA THR A 610 -15.96 -19.13 -10.60
C THR A 610 -15.34 -20.04 -9.55
N LEU A 611 -14.02 -20.00 -9.38
CA LEU A 611 -13.29 -20.81 -8.43
C LEU A 611 -12.91 -20.01 -7.19
N PHE A 612 -13.47 -20.33 -6.05
CA PHE A 612 -13.03 -19.81 -4.75
C PHE A 612 -11.75 -20.50 -4.32
N THR A 613 -10.65 -19.80 -4.36
CA THR A 613 -9.31 -20.30 -4.03
C THR A 613 -8.90 -19.98 -2.59
N TRP A 614 -9.30 -18.84 -2.06
CA TRP A 614 -8.85 -18.26 -0.78
C TRP A 614 -7.33 -18.12 -0.67
N ALA A 615 -6.62 -18.10 -1.81
CA ALA A 615 -5.17 -18.20 -1.88
C ALA A 615 -4.44 -16.85 -2.05
N GLY A 616 -5.19 -15.75 -1.97
CA GLY A 616 -4.65 -14.40 -2.15
C GLY A 616 -4.39 -14.03 -3.62
N ALA A 617 -4.23 -12.73 -3.87
CA ALA A 617 -4.11 -12.18 -5.22
C ALA A 617 -2.89 -12.71 -6.00
N LYS A 618 -1.76 -12.95 -5.33
CA LYS A 618 -0.51 -13.40 -5.95
C LYS A 618 -0.66 -14.78 -6.60
N VAL A 619 -1.26 -15.73 -5.90
CA VAL A 619 -1.51 -17.10 -6.40
C VAL A 619 -2.54 -17.08 -7.52
N ASN A 620 -3.65 -16.34 -7.34
CA ASN A 620 -4.71 -16.22 -8.32
C ASN A 620 -4.20 -15.59 -9.63
N ARG A 621 -3.45 -14.51 -9.56
CA ARG A 621 -2.76 -13.90 -10.71
C ARG A 621 -1.89 -14.92 -11.46
N THR A 622 -1.16 -15.74 -10.72
CA THR A 622 -0.29 -16.75 -11.31
C THR A 622 -1.09 -17.79 -12.09
N ILE A 623 -2.20 -18.29 -11.54
CA ILE A 623 -3.10 -19.24 -12.22
C ILE A 623 -3.70 -18.63 -13.48
N VAL A 624 -4.18 -17.38 -13.40
CA VAL A 624 -4.73 -16.65 -14.54
C VAL A 624 -3.71 -16.52 -15.67
N LEU A 625 -2.45 -16.17 -15.36
CA LEU A 625 -1.39 -16.11 -16.36
C LEU A 625 -1.03 -17.51 -16.92
N MET A 626 -1.15 -18.58 -16.13
CA MET A 626 -1.01 -19.95 -16.66
C MET A 626 -2.09 -20.28 -17.69
N CYS A 627 -3.35 -19.90 -17.41
CA CYS A 627 -4.45 -20.07 -18.36
C CYS A 627 -4.24 -19.22 -19.63
N LYS A 628 -3.82 -17.97 -19.48
CA LYS A 628 -3.49 -17.08 -20.60
C LYS A 628 -2.37 -17.67 -21.47
N LEU A 629 -1.30 -18.18 -20.86
CA LEU A 629 -0.15 -18.78 -21.56
C LEU A 629 -0.55 -20.00 -22.39
N LYS A 630 -1.43 -20.86 -21.83
CA LYS A 630 -1.72 -22.18 -22.38
C LYS A 630 -2.93 -22.21 -23.30
N PHE A 631 -3.92 -21.37 -23.02
CA PHE A 631 -5.22 -21.41 -23.71
C PHE A 631 -5.60 -20.08 -24.36
N GLN A 632 -4.76 -19.04 -24.21
CA GLN A 632 -5.08 -17.64 -24.60
C GLN A 632 -6.38 -17.14 -23.95
N LYS A 633 -6.72 -17.70 -22.77
CA LYS A 633 -7.91 -17.34 -22.00
C LYS A 633 -7.59 -16.23 -21.04
N ASN A 634 -8.21 -15.08 -21.20
CA ASN A 634 -8.14 -14.00 -20.22
C ASN A 634 -9.19 -14.28 -19.14
N LEU A 635 -8.77 -14.25 -17.89
CA LEU A 635 -9.61 -14.49 -16.72
C LEU A 635 -9.45 -13.31 -15.76
N ASP A 636 -10.53 -12.99 -15.05
CA ASP A 636 -10.48 -12.02 -13.96
C ASP A 636 -10.25 -12.71 -12.62
N TYR A 637 -9.72 -11.97 -11.66
CA TYR A 637 -9.45 -12.50 -10.34
C TYR A 637 -9.43 -11.39 -9.28
N ASN A 638 -9.69 -11.79 -8.05
CA ASN A 638 -9.38 -11.00 -6.87
C ASN A 638 -8.60 -11.85 -5.85
N HIS A 639 -8.49 -11.40 -4.61
CA HIS A 639 -7.76 -12.13 -3.56
C HIS A 639 -8.49 -13.37 -3.05
N LEU A 640 -9.80 -13.55 -3.34
CA LEU A 640 -10.61 -14.66 -2.90
C LEU A 640 -10.80 -15.73 -3.99
N MET A 641 -10.91 -15.33 -5.26
CA MET A 641 -11.40 -16.18 -6.34
C MET A 641 -10.87 -15.82 -7.72
N ILE A 642 -11.11 -16.71 -8.68
CA ILE A 642 -10.83 -16.58 -10.10
C ILE A 642 -12.14 -16.76 -10.87
N TYR A 643 -12.48 -15.82 -11.75
CA TYR A 643 -13.66 -15.85 -12.60
C TYR A 643 -13.35 -16.48 -13.97
N GLY A 644 -14.32 -17.18 -14.54
CA GLY A 644 -14.23 -17.73 -15.88
C GLY A 644 -13.36 -18.99 -16.03
N ILE A 645 -12.86 -19.59 -14.94
CA ILE A 645 -12.09 -20.85 -14.96
C ILE A 645 -13.01 -22.06 -14.77
N SER A 646 -12.74 -23.14 -15.52
CA SER A 646 -13.50 -24.39 -15.39
C SER A 646 -12.64 -25.54 -14.82
N PRO A 647 -13.27 -26.62 -14.32
CA PRO A 647 -12.55 -27.84 -13.91
C PRO A 647 -11.69 -28.44 -15.03
N GLU A 648 -12.18 -28.38 -16.27
CA GLU A 648 -11.45 -28.85 -17.44
C GLU A 648 -10.18 -28.00 -17.68
N ASP A 649 -10.22 -26.70 -17.43
CA ASP A 649 -9.04 -25.83 -17.53
C ASP A 649 -7.95 -26.27 -16.56
N ILE A 650 -8.32 -26.63 -15.31
CA ILE A 650 -7.36 -27.14 -14.31
C ILE A 650 -6.73 -28.46 -14.77
N ASN A 651 -7.54 -29.41 -15.22
CA ASN A 651 -7.04 -30.70 -15.71
C ASN A 651 -6.12 -30.52 -16.93
N ARG A 652 -6.48 -29.64 -17.86
CA ARG A 652 -5.66 -29.32 -19.04
C ARG A 652 -4.36 -28.60 -18.67
N LEU A 653 -4.33 -27.74 -17.63
CA LEU A 653 -3.12 -27.11 -17.11
C LEU A 653 -2.17 -28.17 -16.54
N LEU A 654 -2.68 -29.07 -15.72
CA LEU A 654 -1.89 -30.09 -15.05
C LEU A 654 -1.37 -31.18 -15.99
N ALA A 655 -2.02 -31.41 -17.13
CA ALA A 655 -1.54 -32.29 -18.19
C ALA A 655 -0.28 -31.75 -18.90
N GLN A 656 0.10 -30.52 -18.64
CA GLN A 656 1.27 -29.87 -19.23
C GLN A 656 2.38 -29.66 -18.19
N PRO A 657 3.63 -29.45 -18.62
CA PRO A 657 4.71 -29.15 -17.68
C PRO A 657 4.46 -27.79 -16.99
N LYS A 658 4.84 -27.72 -15.70
CA LYS A 658 4.79 -26.48 -14.92
C LYS A 658 5.55 -25.36 -15.66
N PRO A 659 4.91 -24.19 -15.90
CA PRO A 659 5.52 -23.09 -16.61
C PRO A 659 6.60 -22.40 -15.77
N ASP A 660 7.55 -21.76 -16.46
CA ASP A 660 8.51 -20.86 -15.84
C ASP A 660 7.88 -19.50 -15.58
N GLY A 661 8.20 -18.90 -14.42
CA GLY A 661 7.63 -17.62 -13.99
C GLY A 661 7.95 -16.44 -14.92
N ASP A 662 9.17 -16.41 -15.50
CA ASP A 662 9.56 -15.32 -16.41
C ASP A 662 8.75 -15.37 -17.72
N ARG A 663 8.36 -16.60 -18.16
CA ARG A 663 7.47 -16.78 -19.32
C ARG A 663 6.03 -16.31 -19.02
N LEU A 664 5.55 -16.50 -17.79
CA LEU A 664 4.26 -15.97 -17.37
C LEU A 664 4.29 -14.44 -17.30
N ALA A 665 5.34 -13.88 -16.74
CA ALA A 665 5.54 -12.43 -16.64
C ALA A 665 5.64 -11.76 -18.03
N ALA A 666 6.10 -12.47 -19.06
CA ALA A 666 6.15 -11.97 -20.44
C ALA A 666 4.76 -11.65 -21.03
N LEU A 667 3.69 -12.23 -20.47
CA LEU A 667 2.29 -11.96 -20.88
C LEU A 667 1.71 -10.67 -20.30
N VAL A 668 2.41 -10.09 -19.32
CA VAL A 668 1.98 -8.85 -18.66
C VAL A 668 2.53 -7.66 -19.44
N PRO A 669 1.72 -6.62 -19.69
CA PRO A 669 2.17 -5.42 -20.38
C PRO A 669 3.36 -4.75 -19.67
N ARG A 670 4.25 -4.13 -20.42
CA ARG A 670 5.44 -3.44 -19.89
C ARG A 670 5.06 -2.36 -18.86
N SER A 671 4.01 -1.59 -19.13
CA SER A 671 3.50 -0.53 -18.26
C SER A 671 3.09 -1.03 -16.87
N GLU A 672 2.62 -2.27 -16.76
CA GLU A 672 2.27 -2.88 -15.48
C GLU A 672 3.48 -3.45 -14.73
N LYS A 673 4.60 -3.66 -15.42
CA LYS A 673 5.86 -4.17 -14.85
C LYS A 673 6.77 -3.06 -14.36
N GLU A 674 6.72 -1.87 -14.96
CA GLU A 674 7.50 -0.70 -14.57
C GLU A 674 6.91 -0.04 -13.31
N LYS A 675 7.11 -0.67 -12.17
CA LYS A 675 6.59 -0.24 -10.85
C LYS A 675 7.62 0.56 -10.05
N GLN A 676 8.92 0.34 -10.30
CA GLN A 676 9.99 0.92 -9.53
C GLN A 676 10.77 1.97 -10.34
N ARG A 677 11.53 2.77 -9.61
CA ARG A 677 12.17 3.98 -10.15
C ARG A 677 13.09 3.75 -11.35
N TYR A 678 13.84 2.67 -11.38
CA TYR A 678 14.80 2.37 -12.42
C TYR A 678 14.35 1.27 -13.38
N ASP A 679 13.09 0.83 -13.29
CA ASP A 679 12.53 -0.25 -14.11
C ASP A 679 12.53 0.09 -15.59
N HIS A 680 12.30 1.36 -15.94
CA HIS A 680 12.32 1.84 -17.33
C HIS A 680 13.68 1.67 -18.04
N PHE A 681 14.77 1.44 -17.29
CA PHE A 681 16.08 1.10 -17.83
C PHE A 681 16.29 -0.40 -18.04
N LEU A 682 15.39 -1.25 -17.57
CA LEU A 682 15.50 -2.71 -17.68
C LEU A 682 14.98 -3.18 -19.04
N SER A 683 15.60 -4.23 -19.58
CA SER A 683 15.06 -4.95 -20.75
C SER A 683 13.83 -5.76 -20.34
N ASP A 684 13.02 -6.17 -21.33
CA ASP A 684 11.82 -6.97 -21.07
C ASP A 684 12.14 -8.27 -20.32
N ASP A 685 13.25 -8.95 -20.67
CA ASP A 685 13.68 -10.17 -19.95
C ASP A 685 13.98 -9.89 -18.47
N LEU A 686 14.63 -8.76 -18.16
CA LEU A 686 14.93 -8.36 -16.79
C LEU A 686 13.67 -7.93 -16.03
N LEU A 687 12.75 -7.22 -16.70
CA LEU A 687 11.46 -6.87 -16.14
C LEU A 687 10.60 -8.12 -15.87
N ASN A 688 10.62 -9.11 -16.77
CA ASN A 688 9.94 -10.37 -16.57
C ASN A 688 10.46 -11.10 -15.33
N HIS A 689 11.80 -11.14 -15.16
CA HIS A 689 12.44 -11.75 -14.00
C HIS A 689 12.07 -11.02 -12.69
N GLU A 690 12.08 -9.69 -12.68
CA GLU A 690 11.66 -8.87 -11.53
C GLU A 690 10.19 -9.10 -11.17
N TYR A 691 9.30 -9.03 -12.17
CA TYR A 691 7.88 -9.24 -11.98
C TYR A 691 7.56 -10.66 -11.47
N SER A 692 8.18 -11.67 -12.07
CA SER A 692 8.04 -13.07 -11.69
C SER A 692 8.41 -13.28 -10.21
N SER A 693 9.57 -12.79 -9.79
CA SER A 693 10.04 -12.97 -8.40
C SER A 693 9.20 -12.21 -7.37
N THR A 694 8.55 -11.10 -7.77
CA THR A 694 7.82 -10.21 -6.87
C THR A 694 6.33 -10.53 -6.80
N TYR A 695 5.69 -10.70 -7.96
CA TYR A 695 4.23 -10.74 -8.09
C TYR A 695 3.65 -12.11 -8.43
N LEU A 696 4.48 -13.13 -8.70
CA LEU A 696 4.02 -14.49 -9.00
C LEU A 696 4.51 -15.48 -7.96
N ASP A 697 3.72 -16.55 -7.74
CA ASP A 697 4.09 -17.69 -6.93
C ASP A 697 3.72 -18.99 -7.68
N VAL A 698 4.60 -19.40 -8.57
CA VAL A 698 4.38 -20.53 -9.48
C VAL A 698 4.30 -21.85 -8.71
N ASP A 699 5.06 -21.99 -7.62
CA ASP A 699 5.08 -23.21 -6.82
C ASP A 699 3.78 -23.40 -6.06
N LYS A 700 3.34 -22.38 -5.31
CA LYS A 700 2.06 -22.43 -4.58
C LYS A 700 0.87 -22.59 -5.53
N ALA A 701 0.84 -21.85 -6.64
CA ALA A 701 -0.22 -21.96 -7.63
C ALA A 701 -0.31 -23.40 -8.18
N TRP A 702 0.83 -24.00 -8.50
CA TRP A 702 0.88 -25.36 -9.02
C TRP A 702 0.42 -26.41 -8.00
N GLU A 703 0.84 -26.26 -6.74
CA GLU A 703 0.40 -27.16 -5.66
C GLU A 703 -1.11 -27.00 -5.37
N LEU A 704 -1.63 -25.79 -5.42
CA LEU A 704 -3.08 -25.55 -5.28
C LEU A 704 -3.86 -26.23 -6.40
N LEU A 705 -3.44 -26.10 -7.67
CA LEU A 705 -4.08 -26.76 -8.80
C LEU A 705 -4.07 -28.28 -8.65
N LYS A 706 -2.96 -28.89 -8.21
CA LYS A 706 -2.90 -30.34 -7.91
C LYS A 706 -3.88 -30.75 -6.82
N LYS A 707 -3.96 -29.97 -5.74
CA LYS A 707 -4.88 -30.24 -4.63
C LYS A 707 -6.34 -30.21 -5.13
N LEU A 708 -6.68 -29.23 -5.94
CA LEU A 708 -8.02 -29.11 -6.53
C LEU A 708 -8.38 -30.30 -7.43
N ALA A 709 -7.43 -30.75 -8.26
CA ALA A 709 -7.65 -31.91 -9.15
C ALA A 709 -7.81 -33.22 -8.40
N THR A 710 -7.19 -33.40 -7.20
CA THR A 710 -7.30 -34.62 -6.41
C THR A 710 -8.60 -34.75 -5.60
N VAL A 711 -9.29 -33.64 -5.34
CA VAL A 711 -10.57 -33.62 -4.59
C VAL A 711 -11.75 -34.16 -5.40
N GLY A 712 -11.59 -34.47 -6.66
CA GLY A 712 -12.28 -35.47 -7.50
C GLY A 712 -13.80 -35.44 -7.64
N ASN A 713 -14.56 -34.57 -7.01
CA ASN A 713 -15.97 -34.32 -7.28
C ASN A 713 -16.24 -32.83 -7.29
N TYR A 714 -16.27 -32.25 -8.49
CA TYR A 714 -16.79 -30.90 -8.68
C TYR A 714 -18.32 -30.95 -8.60
N ASP A 715 -18.87 -30.88 -7.37
CA ASP A 715 -20.28 -30.59 -7.20
C ASP A 715 -20.53 -29.18 -7.71
N TYR A 716 -21.21 -29.05 -8.81
CA TYR A 716 -21.68 -27.75 -9.30
C TYR A 716 -22.81 -27.27 -8.41
N VAL A 717 -22.74 -26.04 -7.96
CA VAL A 717 -23.93 -25.32 -7.49
C VAL A 717 -24.48 -24.61 -8.73
N GLU A 718 -25.61 -25.10 -9.25
CA GLU A 718 -26.36 -24.37 -10.26
C GLU A 718 -26.85 -23.04 -9.63
N GLU A 719 -26.69 -21.92 -10.34
CA GLU A 719 -27.39 -20.70 -9.98
C GLU A 719 -28.87 -21.03 -9.86
N GLN A 720 -29.44 -20.94 -8.66
CA GLN A 720 -30.89 -20.81 -8.55
C GLN A 720 -31.22 -19.48 -9.23
N GLN A 721 -31.81 -19.54 -10.40
CA GLN A 721 -32.50 -18.39 -10.97
C GLN A 721 -33.57 -18.03 -9.94
N ASP A 722 -33.43 -16.88 -9.28
CA ASP A 722 -34.47 -16.28 -8.49
C ASP A 722 -35.65 -15.95 -9.45
N GLU A 723 -36.56 -16.93 -9.57
CA GLU A 723 -37.86 -16.76 -10.24
C GLU A 723 -38.90 -16.03 -9.36
N ASP A 724 -38.45 -15.27 -8.36
CA ASP A 724 -39.35 -14.55 -7.48
C ASP A 724 -39.02 -13.04 -7.45
N TYR A 725 -39.37 -12.34 -8.53
CA TYR A 725 -39.76 -10.92 -8.43
C TYR A 725 -40.47 -10.49 -9.72
N TYR A 726 -41.76 -10.80 -9.84
CA TYR A 726 -42.82 -10.02 -10.50
C TYR A 726 -44.10 -10.90 -10.59
N ASP A 727 -44.80 -11.01 -9.47
CA ASP A 727 -46.23 -11.33 -9.50
C ASP A 727 -47.03 -10.03 -9.34
N ASP A 728 -47.34 -9.43 -10.44
CA ASP A 728 -48.50 -8.53 -10.51
C ASP A 728 -49.52 -9.17 -11.45
N GLY A 729 -50.55 -9.75 -10.83
CA GLY A 729 -51.64 -10.37 -11.50
C GLY A 729 -52.40 -9.44 -12.46
N ALA A 730 -52.33 -9.79 -13.72
CA ALA A 730 -53.41 -9.51 -14.66
C ALA A 730 -53.41 -10.59 -15.74
N GLY A 731 -54.39 -11.47 -15.62
CA GLY A 731 -54.60 -12.52 -16.60
C GLY A 731 -54.89 -11.98 -17.99
N CYS A 732 -54.40 -12.71 -18.99
CA CYS A 732 -55.13 -12.93 -20.26
C CYS A 732 -54.49 -14.06 -21.07
N GLU A 733 -55.21 -15.15 -21.16
CA GLU A 733 -55.53 -16.02 -22.30
C GLU A 733 -54.43 -16.41 -23.31
N ASP A 734 -54.33 -17.69 -23.45
CA ASP A 734 -53.78 -18.52 -24.51
C ASP A 734 -53.56 -17.87 -25.86
N TYR A 735 -52.39 -18.03 -26.43
CA TYR A 735 -52.21 -18.30 -27.86
C TYR A 735 -51.01 -19.22 -28.12
N ASP A 736 -51.32 -20.18 -28.97
CA ASP A 736 -50.51 -21.31 -29.43
C ASP A 736 -49.18 -20.96 -30.10
N LYS A 737 -48.26 -21.91 -29.90
CA LYS A 737 -47.14 -22.32 -30.71
C LYS A 737 -46.98 -21.68 -32.10
N HIS A 738 -45.86 -21.00 -32.31
CA HIS A 738 -45.08 -21.21 -33.53
C HIS A 738 -43.57 -20.90 -33.28
N SER A 739 -42.76 -21.82 -33.74
CA SER A 739 -41.29 -21.73 -33.87
C SER A 739 -40.90 -20.49 -34.68
N GLY A 740 -40.06 -19.65 -34.12
CA GLY A 740 -39.43 -18.55 -34.79
C GLY A 740 -38.33 -17.97 -33.92
N GLU A 741 -37.16 -17.96 -34.48
CA GLU A 741 -35.99 -17.29 -33.89
C GLU A 741 -36.40 -15.89 -33.42
N GLY A 742 -36.43 -15.67 -32.13
CA GLY A 742 -36.79 -14.42 -31.51
C GLY A 742 -35.57 -13.76 -30.88
N ASP A 743 -35.21 -12.63 -31.41
CA ASP A 743 -34.26 -11.68 -30.90
C ASP A 743 -34.50 -11.43 -29.42
N TYR A 744 -33.52 -11.74 -28.60
CA TYR A 744 -33.46 -11.32 -27.20
C TYR A 744 -32.98 -9.87 -27.10
N ASP A 745 -33.94 -8.96 -27.01
CA ASP A 745 -33.69 -7.60 -26.53
C ASP A 745 -33.63 -7.60 -24.98
N GLY A 746 -32.53 -7.15 -24.45
CA GLY A 746 -32.36 -6.78 -23.05
C GLY A 746 -31.62 -7.77 -22.19
N ILE A 747 -30.52 -7.40 -21.70
CA ILE A 747 -29.54 -8.07 -20.80
C ILE A 747 -28.57 -8.96 -21.58
N TYR A 748 -27.49 -8.32 -22.04
CA TYR A 748 -26.38 -9.06 -22.60
C TYR A 748 -25.59 -9.73 -21.48
N ASP A 749 -25.50 -11.06 -21.61
CA ASP A 749 -24.59 -11.92 -20.89
C ASP A 749 -23.14 -11.41 -21.07
N TYR A 750 -22.50 -10.98 -19.96
CA TYR A 750 -21.12 -10.52 -19.92
C TYR A 750 -20.09 -11.49 -20.50
N ARG A 751 -20.49 -12.72 -20.80
CA ARG A 751 -19.63 -13.82 -21.29
C ARG A 751 -19.20 -13.69 -22.76
N HIS A 752 -19.73 -12.74 -23.51
CA HIS A 752 -19.45 -12.59 -24.96
C HIS A 752 -18.85 -11.24 -25.37
N ILE A 753 -18.60 -10.36 -24.42
CA ILE A 753 -18.05 -9.04 -24.71
C ILE A 753 -16.56 -9.07 -24.43
N ARG A 754 -15.75 -9.14 -25.48
CA ARG A 754 -14.29 -9.11 -25.41
C ARG A 754 -13.77 -7.86 -26.11
N ASP A 755 -12.99 -7.16 -25.37
CA ASP A 755 -12.00 -6.10 -25.60
C ASP A 755 -12.04 -5.36 -26.96
N ILE A 756 -12.48 -4.10 -26.94
CA ILE A 756 -12.31 -3.12 -28.02
C ILE A 756 -10.83 -2.73 -28.23
N SER A 757 -9.94 -3.12 -27.32
CA SER A 757 -8.50 -2.79 -27.41
C SER A 757 -7.86 -3.26 -28.73
N ASN A 758 -8.40 -4.29 -29.38
CA ASN A 758 -7.96 -4.74 -30.71
C ASN A 758 -8.50 -3.88 -31.86
N VAL A 759 -9.48 -3.03 -31.59
CA VAL A 759 -10.08 -2.12 -32.59
C VAL A 759 -9.54 -0.71 -32.43
N ILE A 760 -9.15 -0.36 -31.22
CA ILE A 760 -8.60 0.94 -30.85
C ILE A 760 -7.19 0.68 -30.33
N ASN A 761 -6.19 1.10 -31.08
CA ASN A 761 -4.79 0.94 -30.67
C ASN A 761 -4.48 1.93 -29.54
N TYR A 762 -4.51 1.46 -28.29
CA TYR A 762 -4.25 2.26 -27.08
C TYR A 762 -2.86 2.89 -27.02
N ASP A 763 -1.88 2.33 -27.74
CA ASP A 763 -0.51 2.83 -27.73
C ASP A 763 -0.34 4.22 -28.41
N THR A 764 -1.39 4.74 -29.06
CA THR A 764 -1.38 6.05 -29.75
C THR A 764 -2.32 7.08 -29.13
N LEU A 765 -2.99 6.78 -28.00
CA LEU A 765 -4.05 7.60 -27.42
C LEU A 765 -3.52 8.84 -26.69
N SER A 766 -3.29 9.92 -27.46
CA SER A 766 -3.33 11.31 -26.96
C SER A 766 -4.76 11.92 -27.05
N GLU A 767 -5.72 11.22 -27.64
CA GLU A 767 -7.08 11.71 -27.92
C GLU A 767 -8.12 11.04 -26.98
N PRO A 768 -9.15 11.81 -26.53
CA PRO A 768 -10.25 11.23 -25.76
C PRO A 768 -10.97 10.11 -26.52
N LEU A 769 -11.40 9.07 -25.79
CA LEU A 769 -12.09 7.91 -26.35
C LEU A 769 -13.25 8.24 -27.31
N ASN A 770 -14.03 9.28 -26.99
CA ASN A 770 -15.12 9.77 -27.83
C ASN A 770 -14.63 10.24 -29.20
N GLN A 771 -13.44 10.85 -29.31
CA GLN A 771 -12.91 11.28 -30.61
C GLN A 771 -12.46 10.11 -31.47
N VAL A 772 -11.90 9.06 -30.84
CA VAL A 772 -11.52 7.83 -31.54
C VAL A 772 -12.76 7.12 -32.08
N PHE A 773 -13.81 7.03 -31.28
CA PHE A 773 -15.08 6.43 -31.71
C PHE A 773 -15.79 7.27 -32.75
N LEU A 774 -15.75 8.60 -32.67
CA LEU A 774 -16.26 9.51 -33.69
C LEU A 774 -15.59 9.27 -35.05
N LYS A 775 -14.27 9.21 -35.09
CA LYS A 775 -13.50 8.93 -36.29
C LYS A 775 -13.89 7.57 -36.90
N TYR A 776 -14.06 6.60 -36.05
CA TYR A 776 -14.52 5.28 -36.42
C TYR A 776 -15.94 5.27 -37.07
N LEU A 777 -16.91 6.00 -36.50
CA LEU A 777 -18.25 6.17 -37.08
C LEU A 777 -18.19 6.90 -38.43
N GLN A 778 -17.35 7.92 -38.55
CA GLN A 778 -17.17 8.69 -39.79
C GLN A 778 -16.55 7.85 -40.93
N GLU A 779 -15.59 6.95 -40.60
CA GLU A 779 -14.99 6.05 -41.59
C GLU A 779 -15.91 4.92 -42.07
N SER A 780 -17.05 4.69 -41.38
CA SER A 780 -17.92 3.53 -41.63
C SER A 780 -19.05 3.75 -42.63
N ASP A 781 -19.16 4.93 -43.26
CA ASP A 781 -20.15 5.28 -44.29
C ASP A 781 -21.59 4.85 -43.93
N LEU A 782 -22.08 5.34 -42.80
CA LEU A 782 -23.41 5.03 -42.28
C LEU A 782 -24.53 5.83 -42.97
N GLY A 783 -24.20 6.84 -43.76
CA GLY A 783 -25.14 7.70 -44.45
C GLY A 783 -26.03 8.53 -43.50
N CYS A 784 -25.55 8.81 -42.29
CA CYS A 784 -26.27 9.56 -41.26
C CYS A 784 -25.46 10.77 -40.77
N SER A 785 -26.12 11.75 -40.16
CA SER A 785 -25.43 12.80 -39.41
C SER A 785 -25.07 12.32 -38.03
N ILE A 786 -23.92 12.74 -37.50
CA ILE A 786 -23.37 12.34 -36.20
C ILE A 786 -23.14 13.60 -35.33
N GLU A 787 -23.79 13.65 -34.20
CA GLU A 787 -23.66 14.71 -33.21
C GLU A 787 -23.06 14.13 -31.92
N MET A 788 -22.07 14.78 -31.33
CA MET A 788 -21.33 14.29 -30.17
C MET A 788 -21.67 15.10 -28.92
N GLY A 789 -21.87 14.42 -27.78
CA GLY A 789 -22.05 15.06 -26.49
C GLY A 789 -23.38 15.76 -26.27
N THR A 790 -24.48 15.26 -26.89
CA THR A 790 -25.80 15.87 -26.84
C THR A 790 -26.53 15.58 -25.52
N MET A 791 -27.18 16.61 -24.98
CA MET A 791 -28.11 16.49 -23.85
C MET A 791 -29.50 16.93 -24.31
N PHE A 792 -30.55 16.25 -23.83
CA PHE A 792 -31.93 16.73 -24.05
C PHE A 792 -32.16 18.04 -23.29
N PRO A 793 -32.85 19.04 -23.91
CA PRO A 793 -33.33 20.21 -23.18
C PRO A 793 -34.26 19.71 -22.04
N TYR A 794 -34.04 20.10 -20.83
CA TYR A 794 -34.80 19.65 -19.63
C TYR A 794 -34.37 18.29 -19.04
N ALA A 795 -33.22 17.72 -19.46
CA ALA A 795 -32.66 16.54 -18.80
C ALA A 795 -32.32 16.86 -17.34
N PRO A 796 -32.60 15.97 -16.38
CA PRO A 796 -32.14 16.12 -15.00
C PRO A 796 -30.62 16.21 -14.92
N ASP A 797 -30.09 16.94 -13.97
CA ASP A 797 -28.64 17.13 -13.78
C ASP A 797 -27.84 15.82 -13.59
N HIS A 798 -28.54 14.74 -13.27
CA HIS A 798 -27.96 13.40 -13.07
C HIS A 798 -28.17 12.49 -14.28
N ALA A 799 -28.83 12.92 -15.34
CA ALA A 799 -28.94 12.16 -16.58
C ALA A 799 -27.57 12.11 -17.30
N MET A 800 -27.24 10.95 -17.86
CA MET A 800 -25.98 10.78 -18.61
C MET A 800 -26.08 11.49 -19.96
N PRO A 801 -25.10 12.33 -20.37
CA PRO A 801 -25.08 12.88 -21.71
C PRO A 801 -24.95 11.77 -22.76
N ILE A 802 -25.67 11.88 -23.87
CA ILE A 802 -25.55 10.97 -25.01
C ILE A 802 -24.17 11.15 -25.61
N ASN A 803 -23.38 10.08 -25.74
CA ASN A 803 -22.06 10.14 -26.35
C ASN A 803 -22.11 10.53 -27.81
N PHE A 804 -23.02 9.88 -28.57
CA PHE A 804 -23.28 10.23 -29.96
C PHE A 804 -24.77 10.10 -30.26
N LEU A 805 -25.33 11.06 -31.02
CA LEU A 805 -26.64 11.00 -31.56
C LEU A 805 -26.56 10.94 -33.12
N LEU A 806 -27.01 9.86 -33.68
CA LEU A 806 -27.01 9.63 -35.11
C LEU A 806 -28.41 9.89 -35.65
N ARG A 807 -28.50 10.62 -36.79
CA ARG A 807 -29.78 10.94 -37.44
C ARG A 807 -29.74 10.55 -38.91
N LYS A 808 -30.72 9.79 -39.35
CA LYS A 808 -30.88 9.41 -40.72
C LYS A 808 -32.40 9.43 -41.05
N ASP A 809 -32.81 10.28 -42.02
CA ASP A 809 -34.19 10.52 -42.34
C ASP A 809 -35.00 10.92 -41.10
N ASP A 810 -36.03 10.15 -40.72
CA ASP A 810 -36.87 10.41 -39.54
C ASP A 810 -36.44 9.58 -38.31
N LYS A 811 -35.29 8.85 -38.36
CA LYS A 811 -34.79 8.02 -37.26
C LYS A 811 -33.66 8.69 -36.54
N GLU A 812 -33.70 8.59 -35.21
CA GLU A 812 -32.66 9.02 -34.31
C GLU A 812 -32.18 7.86 -33.44
N VAL A 813 -30.84 7.64 -33.35
CA VAL A 813 -30.23 6.60 -32.56
C VAL A 813 -29.21 7.22 -31.62
N ALA A 814 -29.40 7.07 -30.32
CA ALA A 814 -28.47 7.50 -29.29
C ALA A 814 -27.48 6.38 -28.97
N ILE A 815 -26.19 6.71 -28.96
CA ILE A 815 -25.12 5.79 -28.55
C ILE A 815 -24.62 6.19 -27.19
N LEU A 816 -24.67 5.26 -26.23
CA LEU A 816 -24.10 5.38 -24.92
C LEU A 816 -22.87 4.46 -24.83
N LEU A 817 -21.68 5.05 -24.63
CA LEU A 817 -20.45 4.30 -24.42
C LEU A 817 -20.27 4.05 -22.93
N MET A 818 -20.37 2.79 -22.54
CA MET A 818 -20.24 2.32 -21.17
C MET A 818 -18.78 1.93 -20.93
N GLY A 819 -18.01 2.73 -20.21
CA GLY A 819 -16.62 2.47 -19.91
C GLY A 819 -16.28 2.71 -18.45
N PHE A 820 -15.13 2.22 -18.01
CA PHE A 820 -14.63 2.19 -16.63
C PHE A 820 -14.35 3.56 -15.96
N HIS A 821 -14.87 4.65 -16.44
CA HIS A 821 -14.72 5.94 -15.78
C HIS A 821 -15.76 6.15 -14.68
N LYS A 822 -15.35 5.86 -13.44
CA LYS A 822 -16.01 6.30 -12.19
C LYS A 822 -15.99 7.84 -12.06
N THR A 823 -16.54 8.57 -12.99
CA THR A 823 -16.68 10.02 -12.85
C THR A 823 -18.09 10.44 -13.17
N LYS A 824 -18.80 10.80 -12.10
CA LYS A 824 -20.17 11.30 -11.99
C LYS A 824 -21.26 10.20 -12.07
N ARG A 825 -22.09 10.17 -11.06
CA ARG A 825 -23.30 9.35 -10.97
C ARG A 825 -24.35 9.89 -11.98
N TYR A 826 -24.22 9.51 -13.22
CA TYR A 826 -25.30 9.68 -14.17
C TYR A 826 -26.14 8.40 -14.19
N SER A 827 -27.45 8.55 -14.11
CA SER A 827 -28.35 7.42 -14.24
C SER A 827 -28.52 7.07 -15.72
N VAL A 828 -28.00 5.91 -16.09
CA VAL A 828 -28.19 5.36 -17.46
C VAL A 828 -29.67 5.11 -17.73
N GLN A 829 -30.41 4.64 -16.73
CA GLN A 829 -31.83 4.38 -16.81
C GLN A 829 -32.65 5.64 -17.09
N GLU A 830 -32.31 6.76 -16.45
CA GLU A 830 -32.98 8.04 -16.73
C GLU A 830 -32.68 8.59 -18.11
N THR A 831 -31.45 8.43 -18.60
CA THR A 831 -31.09 8.81 -19.98
C THR A 831 -31.84 7.98 -20.98
N GLU A 832 -32.00 6.68 -20.74
CA GLU A 832 -32.77 5.80 -21.62
C GLU A 832 -34.27 6.12 -21.63
N ALA A 833 -34.85 6.37 -20.45
CA ALA A 833 -36.23 6.79 -20.34
C ALA A 833 -36.47 8.09 -21.12
N LEU A 834 -35.57 9.08 -20.98
CA LEU A 834 -35.63 10.33 -21.75
C LEU A 834 -35.50 10.09 -23.26
N CYS A 835 -34.64 9.19 -23.71
CA CYS A 835 -34.51 8.83 -25.12
C CYS A 835 -35.80 8.19 -25.61
N GLN A 836 -36.35 7.23 -24.90
CA GLN A 836 -37.63 6.56 -25.25
C GLN A 836 -38.82 7.54 -25.29
N GLU A 837 -38.90 8.45 -24.33
CA GLU A 837 -39.95 9.51 -24.31
C GLU A 837 -39.86 10.44 -25.52
N ASN A 838 -38.65 10.62 -26.07
CA ASN A 838 -38.44 11.47 -27.26
C ASN A 838 -38.39 10.67 -28.58
N GLY A 839 -38.69 9.37 -28.55
CA GLY A 839 -38.76 8.52 -29.75
C GLY A 839 -37.36 8.19 -30.32
N VAL A 840 -36.32 8.23 -29.51
CA VAL A 840 -34.93 7.98 -29.89
C VAL A 840 -34.55 6.58 -29.47
N ASP A 841 -34.11 5.75 -30.42
CA ASP A 841 -33.55 4.42 -30.11
C ASP A 841 -32.22 4.51 -29.39
N VAL A 842 -31.98 3.65 -28.40
CA VAL A 842 -30.74 3.66 -27.58
C VAL A 842 -29.90 2.42 -27.85
N LEU A 843 -28.65 2.62 -28.20
CA LEU A 843 -27.65 1.56 -28.29
C LEU A 843 -26.57 1.75 -27.23
N ARG A 844 -26.36 0.73 -26.40
CA ARG A 844 -25.24 0.68 -25.42
C ARG A 844 -24.10 -0.12 -26.01
N PHE A 845 -22.90 0.44 -25.92
CA PHE A 845 -21.67 -0.30 -26.22
C PHE A 845 -20.72 -0.23 -25.04
N TYR A 846 -20.31 -1.42 -24.60
CA TYR A 846 -19.26 -1.57 -23.59
C TYR A 846 -17.92 -1.61 -24.31
N LEU A 847 -16.91 -0.91 -23.77
CA LEU A 847 -15.62 -0.70 -24.42
C LEU A 847 -14.67 -1.92 -24.42
N GLU A 848 -15.19 -3.14 -24.23
CA GLU A 848 -14.42 -4.36 -24.01
C GLU A 848 -14.84 -5.52 -24.95
N CYS A 849 -14.86 -5.32 -26.29
CA CYS A 849 -15.22 -6.40 -27.21
C CYS A 849 -14.17 -6.74 -28.27
N GLU A 850 -13.75 -8.01 -28.37
CA GLU A 850 -13.06 -8.56 -29.54
C GLU A 850 -14.03 -8.69 -30.74
N ASN A 851 -13.63 -8.21 -31.91
CA ASN A 851 -14.43 -8.10 -33.15
C ASN A 851 -15.56 -7.05 -33.13
N ALA A 852 -15.42 -6.02 -32.30
CA ALA A 852 -16.46 -5.03 -32.07
C ALA A 852 -16.78 -4.16 -33.30
N ARG A 853 -15.82 -3.93 -34.21
CA ARG A 853 -15.99 -2.94 -35.31
C ARG A 853 -17.14 -3.30 -36.23
N GLU A 854 -17.12 -4.45 -36.82
CA GLU A 854 -18.15 -4.90 -37.75
C GLU A 854 -19.49 -5.06 -37.02
N TYR A 855 -19.49 -5.64 -35.85
CA TYR A 855 -20.67 -5.82 -35.01
C TYR A 855 -21.34 -4.50 -34.60
N VAL A 856 -20.58 -3.52 -34.13
CA VAL A 856 -21.07 -2.20 -33.72
C VAL A 856 -21.70 -1.49 -34.93
N ILE A 857 -21.01 -1.49 -36.06
CA ILE A 857 -21.49 -0.86 -37.28
C ILE A 857 -22.74 -1.55 -37.84
N GLU A 858 -22.78 -2.87 -37.85
CA GLU A 858 -23.94 -3.64 -38.29
C GLU A 858 -25.16 -3.37 -37.42
N ARG A 859 -24.96 -3.28 -36.10
CA ARG A 859 -26.03 -2.97 -35.14
C ARG A 859 -26.54 -1.54 -35.28
N ILE A 860 -25.66 -0.58 -35.52
CA ILE A 860 -26.03 0.81 -35.79
C ILE A 860 -26.83 0.89 -37.14
N ARG A 861 -26.36 0.20 -38.17
CA ARG A 861 -27.10 0.14 -39.45
C ARG A 861 -28.50 -0.40 -39.28
N LYS A 862 -28.65 -1.51 -38.55
CA LYS A 862 -29.96 -2.14 -38.31
C LYS A 862 -30.91 -1.22 -37.54
N SER A 863 -30.40 -0.38 -36.64
CA SER A 863 -31.21 0.61 -35.92
C SER A 863 -31.54 1.85 -36.78
N LEU A 864 -30.70 2.18 -37.78
CA LEU A 864 -30.94 3.27 -38.74
C LEU A 864 -31.77 2.87 -39.99
N GLU A 865 -31.93 1.57 -40.26
CA GLU A 865 -32.83 0.99 -41.25
C GLU A 865 -34.26 0.85 -40.72
#